data_d79ab6fe936f844b3e1cba953a07cdda
#
_entry.id   d79ab6fe936f844b3e1cba953a07cdda
#
_cell.length_a   1.000
_cell.length_b   1.000
_cell.length_c   1.000
_cell.angle_alpha   90.00
_cell.angle_beta   90.00
_cell.angle_gamma   90.00
#
_symmetry.space_group_name_H-M   'P 1'
#
loop_
_entity.id
_entity.type
_entity.pdbx_description
1 polymer ?
#
loop_
_entity_poly.entity_id
_entity_poly.type
_entity_poly.pdbx_seq_one_letter_code
_entity_poly.pdbx_strand_id
1 'polypeptide(L)'
;MDPVLESYYALEEKVKQYNPNLDTKRLFAAFQYADNAHSGQLRKDGSPFVTHPLAVAEIVAELELDTDSIIAALLHDCIEDTGSTHEEIAKLFGPAVADLVEGVTKLTRVQYTSKEEEQMENLRKMLMAMAKDIRVILIKICDRLHNMRTMNYQSARKQREKALETMEIYAPIAHRLGMQKIKWELEDLSLQYLDPVGYQEISDELLRRSSAHEEFMAGIQKKIKDRLAEEGIKATVYGRVKHIYSIYRKMFAQNKTLDEIFDLYAFRVIVDDIPECYNVLGCIHDLFKPVLGRFKDYIGTPKPNGYQSLHTTVIGREGIPFEVQIRTWEMHHTAEYGIAAHWKYKQGLANDKLGTEEAFEWVRKLLENQQDTDAEEYVRTLKVDMFADEVFVFTPRGDVVNLPAGATPIDFAYSIHSAVGNAMTGAKVNGRIVTFDYQLQSGDIVEVITSKSAHGPSRDWMKICKSNEARNKIKQWFKKERREENIVTGRSMFESELKRTGISLAAITSEEVLPHLLKKVGSGSLDDLYAAIGYGGMTAQKAVNRIRDELGRLTRDKNEKAAAERLASEGTSPQLAAPAKLIPGARRSESGIIVEGLDNCLVKFAKCCTPVPGDPVVGFITRGFGVSVHQQDCPNADPARRKPEEEGRWVKVSWGESELASYQTSLEISAKDRDALALDVTMALTAAKVKVQSFSARSLPDGYAMVSIVLEVRDRNELTSLINKLGQISGVYQVKRATG
;
A
#
# COMPACT_ATOMS: atom_id res chain seq x y z
N MET A 1 31.40 29.52 13.94
CA MET A 1 31.39 28.12 14.44
C MET A 1 31.12 27.24 13.24
N ASP A 2 31.62 26.02 13.22
CA ASP A 2 31.27 25.08 12.13
C ASP A 2 29.75 24.84 12.14
N PRO A 3 29.04 25.00 11.02
CA PRO A 3 27.58 24.79 10.97
C PRO A 3 27.13 23.40 11.46
N VAL A 4 27.94 22.37 11.23
CA VAL A 4 27.69 21.01 11.71
C VAL A 4 27.75 20.92 13.23
N LEU A 5 28.73 21.61 13.85
CA LEU A 5 28.85 21.65 15.29
C LEU A 5 27.75 22.51 15.95
N GLU A 6 27.28 23.55 15.26
CA GLU A 6 26.11 24.35 15.70
C GLU A 6 24.85 23.49 15.77
N SER A 7 24.58 22.67 14.74
CA SER A 7 23.46 21.74 14.71
C SER A 7 23.57 20.68 15.81
N TYR A 8 24.79 20.19 16.10
CA TYR A 8 24.98 19.27 17.22
C TYR A 8 24.61 19.90 18.57
N TYR A 9 25.06 21.15 18.84
CA TYR A 9 24.69 21.79 20.08
C TYR A 9 23.19 22.08 20.18
N ALA A 10 22.54 22.40 19.09
CA ALA A 10 21.08 22.54 19.05
C ALA A 10 20.37 21.19 19.41
N LEU A 11 20.86 20.06 18.89
CA LEU A 11 20.39 18.74 19.29
C LEU A 11 20.60 18.48 20.77
N GLU A 12 21.80 18.73 21.29
CA GLU A 12 22.14 18.54 22.72
C GLU A 12 21.22 19.32 23.63
N GLU A 13 21.00 20.61 23.35
CA GLU A 13 20.08 21.45 24.10
C GLU A 13 18.62 20.97 24.03
N LYS A 14 18.18 20.53 22.88
CA LYS A 14 16.84 19.94 22.69
C LYS A 14 16.64 18.68 23.54
N VAL A 15 17.65 17.80 23.60
CA VAL A 15 17.59 16.58 24.40
C VAL A 15 17.61 16.91 25.91
N LYS A 16 18.40 17.89 26.35
CA LYS A 16 18.43 18.33 27.75
C LYS A 16 17.08 18.82 28.26
N GLN A 17 16.23 19.39 27.38
CA GLN A 17 14.92 19.92 27.79
C GLN A 17 13.99 18.81 28.34
N TYR A 18 14.06 17.59 27.80
CA TYR A 18 13.23 16.47 28.27
C TYR A 18 14.01 15.39 29.01
N ASN A 19 15.34 15.34 28.90
CA ASN A 19 16.21 14.42 29.64
C ASN A 19 17.30 15.18 30.42
N PRO A 20 17.00 15.63 31.64
CA PRO A 20 17.96 16.35 32.50
C PRO A 20 19.21 15.53 32.85
N ASN A 21 19.15 14.21 32.81
CA ASN A 21 20.25 13.30 33.15
C ASN A 21 21.05 12.85 31.93
N LEU A 22 21.01 13.61 30.83
CA LEU A 22 21.74 13.30 29.60
C LEU A 22 23.26 13.20 29.84
N ASP A 23 23.86 12.06 29.46
CA ASP A 23 25.31 11.95 29.35
C ASP A 23 25.81 12.66 28.07
N THR A 24 26.09 13.95 28.20
CA THR A 24 26.54 14.80 27.09
C THR A 24 27.88 14.36 26.51
N LYS A 25 28.76 13.73 27.33
CA LYS A 25 30.05 13.23 26.84
C LYS A 25 29.88 12.05 25.93
N ARG A 26 28.99 11.12 26.30
CA ARG A 26 28.67 9.92 25.48
C ARG A 26 27.99 10.32 24.18
N LEU A 27 27.07 11.29 24.22
CA LEU A 27 26.41 11.81 23.03
C LEU A 27 27.39 12.52 22.09
N PHE A 28 28.29 13.35 22.63
CA PHE A 28 29.32 14.03 21.83
C PHE A 28 30.32 13.05 21.21
N ALA A 29 30.71 12.02 21.95
CA ALA A 29 31.59 10.95 21.42
C ALA A 29 30.93 10.21 20.24
N ALA A 30 29.62 9.96 20.30
CA ALA A 30 28.87 9.34 19.19
C ALA A 30 28.83 10.25 17.95
N PHE A 31 28.58 11.55 18.15
CA PHE A 31 28.64 12.52 17.05
C PHE A 31 30.04 12.57 16.43
N GLN A 32 31.10 12.68 17.24
CA GLN A 32 32.47 12.67 16.72
C GLN A 32 32.83 11.39 15.98
N TYR A 33 32.35 10.25 16.47
CA TYR A 33 32.56 8.96 15.81
C TYR A 33 31.91 8.94 14.42
N ALA A 34 30.62 9.38 14.32
CA ALA A 34 29.92 9.47 13.06
C ALA A 34 30.59 10.45 12.08
N ASP A 35 31.01 11.61 12.53
CA ASP A 35 31.69 12.62 11.72
C ASP A 35 33.02 12.10 11.17
N ASN A 36 33.82 11.44 12.00
CA ASN A 36 35.07 10.83 11.60
C ASN A 36 34.86 9.65 10.62
N ALA A 37 33.88 8.79 10.88
CA ALA A 37 33.58 7.62 10.05
C ALA A 37 33.15 8.03 8.64
N HIS A 38 32.40 9.12 8.50
CA HIS A 38 31.93 9.68 7.23
C HIS A 38 32.83 10.81 6.68
N SER A 39 34.05 10.96 7.23
CA SER A 39 34.98 12.02 6.81
C SER A 39 35.25 11.98 5.30
N GLY A 40 35.10 13.11 4.62
CA GLY A 40 35.29 13.24 3.17
C GLY A 40 34.09 12.75 2.32
N GLN A 41 33.05 12.17 2.92
CA GLN A 41 31.82 11.84 2.20
C GLN A 41 30.91 13.06 2.09
N LEU A 42 30.34 13.28 0.90
CA LEU A 42 29.40 14.36 0.63
C LEU A 42 28.04 13.77 0.18
N ARG A 43 26.99 14.46 0.59
CA ARG A 43 25.64 14.22 0.06
C ARG A 43 25.49 14.76 -1.35
N LYS A 44 24.39 14.44 -2.02
CA LYS A 44 24.11 14.94 -3.39
C LYS A 44 23.88 16.45 -3.47
N ASP A 45 23.52 17.09 -2.37
CA ASP A 45 23.41 18.55 -2.25
C ASP A 45 24.75 19.23 -1.99
N GLY A 46 25.83 18.46 -1.83
CA GLY A 46 27.18 18.94 -1.54
C GLY A 46 27.49 19.14 -0.05
N SER A 47 26.54 18.90 0.85
CA SER A 47 26.76 18.99 2.30
C SER A 47 27.56 17.79 2.84
N PRO A 48 28.29 17.92 3.97
CA PRO A 48 28.94 16.79 4.64
C PRO A 48 27.93 15.69 4.99
N PHE A 49 28.31 14.43 4.83
CA PHE A 49 27.38 13.29 5.03
C PHE A 49 26.79 13.27 6.45
N VAL A 50 27.57 13.63 7.47
CA VAL A 50 27.16 13.64 8.89
C VAL A 50 25.93 14.52 9.16
N THR A 51 25.61 15.48 8.29
CA THR A 51 24.39 16.30 8.42
C THR A 51 23.11 15.46 8.35
N HIS A 52 23.16 14.29 7.67
CA HIS A 52 22.03 13.38 7.62
C HIS A 52 21.77 12.68 8.96
N PRO A 53 22.69 11.88 9.53
CA PRO A 53 22.47 11.25 10.81
C PRO A 53 22.19 12.26 11.93
N LEU A 54 22.75 13.46 11.86
CA LEU A 54 22.44 14.52 12.80
C LEU A 54 20.97 14.97 12.70
N ALA A 55 20.48 15.22 11.50
CA ALA A 55 19.08 15.58 11.28
C ALA A 55 18.11 14.44 11.64
N VAL A 56 18.49 13.17 11.40
CA VAL A 56 17.72 12.02 11.86
C VAL A 56 17.66 11.98 13.39
N ALA A 57 18.78 12.22 14.08
CA ALA A 57 18.84 12.29 15.54
C ALA A 57 17.98 13.44 16.09
N GLU A 58 17.89 14.58 15.39
CA GLU A 58 17.00 15.69 15.75
C GLU A 58 15.52 15.29 15.67
N ILE A 59 15.12 14.53 14.63
CA ILE A 59 13.75 14.02 14.50
C ILE A 59 13.46 13.00 15.60
N VAL A 60 14.42 12.13 15.94
CA VAL A 60 14.30 11.17 17.04
C VAL A 60 14.18 11.90 18.39
N ALA A 61 14.91 13.02 18.58
CA ALA A 61 14.79 13.86 19.76
C ALA A 61 13.43 14.60 19.84
N GLU A 62 12.82 14.95 18.68
CA GLU A 62 11.43 15.45 18.66
C GLU A 62 10.41 14.43 19.17
N LEU A 63 10.69 13.15 19.03
CA LEU A 63 9.88 12.06 19.57
C LEU A 63 10.17 11.81 21.05
N GLU A 64 11.08 12.56 21.68
CA GLU A 64 11.51 12.46 23.07
C GLU A 64 12.00 11.03 23.45
N LEU A 65 12.68 10.33 22.51
CA LEU A 65 13.22 9.00 22.75
C LEU A 65 14.45 9.02 23.65
N ASP A 66 14.85 7.85 24.15
CA ASP A 66 15.97 7.68 25.04
C ASP A 66 17.33 7.98 24.40
N THR A 67 18.36 8.19 25.23
CA THR A 67 19.72 8.53 24.78
C THR A 67 20.31 7.46 23.83
N ASP A 68 20.03 6.16 24.08
CA ASP A 68 20.52 5.09 23.22
C ASP A 68 19.91 5.15 21.81
N SER A 69 18.64 5.53 21.69
CA SER A 69 17.97 5.75 20.39
C SER A 69 18.59 6.94 19.63
N ILE A 70 18.94 8.03 20.32
CA ILE A 70 19.57 9.20 19.69
C ILE A 70 20.97 8.85 19.22
N ILE A 71 21.76 8.15 20.05
CA ILE A 71 23.08 7.67 19.67
C ILE A 71 23.00 6.70 18.51
N ALA A 72 22.04 5.76 18.51
CA ALA A 72 21.82 4.86 17.41
C ALA A 72 21.43 5.61 16.12
N ALA A 73 20.64 6.69 16.22
CA ALA A 73 20.30 7.53 15.08
C ALA A 73 21.52 8.28 14.51
N LEU A 74 22.45 8.74 15.37
CA LEU A 74 23.71 9.34 14.93
C LEU A 74 24.62 8.33 14.21
N LEU A 75 24.55 7.03 14.58
CA LEU A 75 25.45 5.97 14.09
C LEU A 75 24.81 5.05 13.03
N HIS A 76 23.55 5.28 12.63
CA HIS A 76 22.76 4.29 11.88
C HIS A 76 23.35 3.90 10.52
N ASP A 77 24.05 4.82 9.85
CA ASP A 77 24.68 4.58 8.55
C ASP A 77 26.16 4.13 8.67
N CYS A 78 26.77 4.17 9.89
CA CYS A 78 28.19 3.86 10.05
C CYS A 78 28.53 2.41 9.66
N ILE A 79 27.69 1.43 10.00
CA ILE A 79 27.93 0.02 9.61
C ILE A 79 27.68 -0.20 8.11
N GLU A 80 26.75 0.54 7.50
CA GLU A 80 26.35 0.36 6.11
C GLU A 80 27.36 1.02 5.14
N ASP A 81 27.72 2.26 5.40
CA ASP A 81 28.45 3.13 4.48
C ASP A 81 29.93 3.32 4.83
N THR A 82 30.39 2.77 5.97
CA THR A 82 31.77 2.87 6.42
C THR A 82 32.37 1.50 6.79
N GLY A 83 33.58 1.49 7.32
CA GLY A 83 34.25 0.26 7.81
C GLY A 83 33.91 -0.10 9.26
N SER A 84 32.96 0.57 9.90
CA SER A 84 32.59 0.33 11.29
C SER A 84 31.93 -1.03 11.48
N THR A 85 32.22 -1.71 12.61
CA THR A 85 31.65 -3.03 12.94
C THR A 85 30.72 -2.95 14.14
N HIS A 86 29.83 -3.95 14.27
CA HIS A 86 28.94 -4.08 15.43
C HIS A 86 29.73 -4.15 16.73
N GLU A 87 30.84 -4.90 16.76
CA GLU A 87 31.68 -5.11 17.92
C GLU A 87 32.35 -3.81 18.38
N GLU A 88 32.78 -2.95 17.46
CA GLU A 88 33.36 -1.64 17.76
C GLU A 88 32.33 -0.72 18.39
N ILE A 89 31.13 -0.62 17.79
CA ILE A 89 30.03 0.19 18.31
C ILE A 89 29.60 -0.34 19.69
N ALA A 90 29.48 -1.67 19.85
CA ALA A 90 29.11 -2.28 21.13
C ALA A 90 30.15 -1.97 22.25
N LYS A 91 31.44 -1.94 21.92
CA LYS A 91 32.51 -1.63 22.86
C LYS A 91 32.49 -0.15 23.29
N LEU A 92 32.19 0.77 22.36
CA LEU A 92 32.23 2.22 22.60
C LEU A 92 30.92 2.76 23.22
N PHE A 93 29.79 2.29 22.73
CA PHE A 93 28.47 2.84 23.03
C PHE A 93 27.50 1.85 23.69
N GLY A 94 27.94 0.61 23.90
CA GLY A 94 27.15 -0.45 24.53
C GLY A 94 26.39 -1.32 23.53
N PRO A 95 26.04 -2.57 23.95
CA PRO A 95 25.42 -3.56 23.08
C PRO A 95 24.02 -3.13 22.59
N ALA A 96 23.23 -2.42 23.42
CA ALA A 96 21.91 -1.94 23.03
C ALA A 96 21.96 -0.98 21.82
N VAL A 97 22.92 -0.06 21.82
CA VAL A 97 23.12 0.86 20.67
C VAL A 97 23.57 0.08 19.43
N ALA A 98 24.51 -0.86 19.57
CA ALA A 98 25.00 -1.65 18.45
C ALA A 98 23.90 -2.52 17.83
N ASP A 99 23.05 -3.13 18.65
CA ASP A 99 21.89 -3.93 18.20
C ASP A 99 20.86 -3.08 17.47
N LEU A 100 20.60 -1.85 17.92
CA LEU A 100 19.74 -0.90 17.24
C LEU A 100 20.30 -0.51 15.87
N VAL A 101 21.58 -0.12 15.81
CA VAL A 101 22.26 0.24 14.55
C VAL A 101 22.25 -0.94 13.58
N GLU A 102 22.60 -2.13 14.03
CA GLU A 102 22.54 -3.34 13.20
C GLU A 102 21.12 -3.65 12.72
N GLY A 103 20.11 -3.46 13.59
CA GLY A 103 18.71 -3.64 13.25
C GLY A 103 18.26 -2.71 12.12
N VAL A 104 18.70 -1.46 12.14
CA VAL A 104 18.42 -0.48 11.07
C VAL A 104 19.15 -0.84 9.77
N THR A 105 20.39 -1.35 9.86
CA THR A 105 21.29 -1.67 8.72
C THR A 105 20.89 -2.95 7.97
N LYS A 106 20.44 -4.01 8.65
CA LYS A 106 20.15 -5.34 8.07
C LYS A 106 19.10 -5.35 6.97
N LEU A 107 18.45 -4.24 6.71
CA LEU A 107 17.41 -4.09 5.69
C LEU A 107 17.96 -4.02 4.24
N THR A 108 19.30 -3.97 4.02
CA THR A 108 19.88 -3.58 2.73
C THR A 108 20.81 -4.60 2.05
N ARG A 109 21.25 -5.71 2.68
CA ARG A 109 22.39 -6.51 2.23
C ARG A 109 22.15 -7.82 1.47
N VAL A 110 20.99 -8.11 0.89
CA VAL A 110 20.76 -9.38 0.17
C VAL A 110 20.56 -9.13 -1.33
N GLN A 111 21.27 -9.91 -2.18
CA GLN A 111 21.02 -9.93 -3.63
C GLN A 111 19.78 -10.79 -3.91
N TYR A 112 18.80 -10.23 -4.61
CA TYR A 112 17.52 -10.85 -4.93
C TYR A 112 17.39 -11.12 -6.42
N THR A 113 16.57 -12.10 -6.78
CA THR A 113 16.31 -12.50 -8.16
C THR A 113 15.24 -11.64 -8.83
N SER A 114 14.37 -10.98 -8.03
CA SER A 114 13.38 -10.03 -8.50
C SER A 114 13.22 -8.85 -7.53
N LYS A 115 12.70 -7.73 -8.05
CA LYS A 115 12.44 -6.50 -7.27
C LYS A 115 11.33 -6.70 -6.23
N GLU A 116 10.36 -7.57 -6.54
CA GLU A 116 9.27 -7.96 -5.65
C GLU A 116 9.75 -8.81 -4.48
N GLU A 117 10.65 -9.76 -4.73
CA GLU A 117 11.30 -10.57 -3.69
C GLU A 117 12.15 -9.70 -2.76
N GLU A 118 12.87 -8.72 -3.32
CA GLU A 118 13.65 -7.75 -2.54
C GLU A 118 12.76 -6.92 -1.60
N GLN A 119 11.68 -6.36 -2.11
CA GLN A 119 10.73 -5.57 -1.32
C GLN A 119 10.10 -6.39 -0.19
N MET A 120 9.71 -7.61 -0.49
CA MET A 120 9.10 -8.51 0.48
C MET A 120 10.07 -8.89 1.61
N GLU A 121 11.29 -9.30 1.25
CA GLU A 121 12.27 -9.73 2.24
C GLU A 121 12.75 -8.54 3.10
N ASN A 122 12.86 -7.36 2.51
CA ASN A 122 13.15 -6.14 3.26
C ASN A 122 12.04 -5.83 4.27
N LEU A 123 10.78 -5.91 3.85
CA LEU A 123 9.64 -5.71 4.74
C LEU A 123 9.59 -6.77 5.86
N ARG A 124 9.86 -8.02 5.53
CA ARG A 124 9.95 -9.11 6.50
C ARG A 124 11.01 -8.87 7.56
N LYS A 125 12.22 -8.52 7.13
CA LYS A 125 13.33 -8.23 8.06
C LYS A 125 13.01 -7.04 8.95
N MET A 126 12.38 -6.02 8.39
CA MET A 126 11.90 -4.85 9.13
C MET A 126 10.90 -5.26 10.22
N LEU A 127 9.91 -6.09 9.91
CA LEU A 127 8.94 -6.59 10.88
C LEU A 127 9.60 -7.48 11.95
N MET A 128 10.58 -8.31 11.56
CA MET A 128 11.34 -9.12 12.52
C MET A 128 12.22 -8.27 13.46
N ALA A 129 12.83 -7.21 12.92
CA ALA A 129 13.60 -6.27 13.75
C ALA A 129 12.69 -5.51 14.72
N MET A 130 11.51 -5.05 14.25
CA MET A 130 10.49 -4.43 15.10
C MET A 130 10.04 -5.35 16.25
N ALA A 131 9.88 -6.64 15.97
CA ALA A 131 9.47 -7.60 17.00
C ALA A 131 10.52 -7.79 18.10
N LYS A 132 11.79 -7.47 17.83
CA LYS A 132 12.87 -7.47 18.82
C LYS A 132 12.94 -6.15 19.60
N ASP A 133 12.95 -5.03 18.90
CA ASP A 133 12.99 -3.69 19.48
C ASP A 133 12.30 -2.68 18.55
N ILE A 134 11.23 -2.07 19.03
CA ILE A 134 10.44 -1.11 18.25
C ILE A 134 11.23 0.15 17.89
N ARG A 135 12.28 0.50 18.66
CA ARG A 135 13.11 1.67 18.37
C ARG A 135 13.78 1.61 17.00
N VAL A 136 14.06 0.40 16.51
CA VAL A 136 14.60 0.19 15.15
C VAL A 136 13.69 0.80 14.09
N ILE A 137 12.38 0.56 14.15
CA ILE A 137 11.46 1.13 13.16
C ILE A 137 11.22 2.61 13.37
N LEU A 138 11.23 3.10 14.62
CA LEU A 138 11.11 4.53 14.90
C LEU A 138 12.27 5.31 14.28
N ILE A 139 13.51 4.83 14.46
CA ILE A 139 14.70 5.42 13.82
C ILE A 139 14.58 5.33 12.29
N LYS A 140 14.13 4.19 11.75
CA LYS A 140 13.99 4.01 10.29
C LYS A 140 12.92 4.91 9.67
N ILE A 141 11.84 5.19 10.38
CA ILE A 141 10.82 6.17 9.95
C ILE A 141 11.40 7.59 9.96
N CYS A 142 12.19 7.96 10.98
CA CYS A 142 12.87 9.24 11.05
C CYS A 142 13.91 9.41 9.92
N ASP A 143 14.70 8.37 9.62
CA ASP A 143 15.60 8.30 8.47
C ASP A 143 14.82 8.52 7.17
N ARG A 144 13.72 7.79 6.96
CA ARG A 144 12.87 7.94 5.78
C ARG A 144 12.30 9.35 5.66
N LEU A 145 11.87 9.96 6.76
CA LEU A 145 11.34 11.32 6.75
C LEU A 145 12.41 12.33 6.31
N HIS A 146 13.62 12.25 6.87
CA HIS A 146 14.70 13.13 6.45
C HIS A 146 15.10 12.90 4.97
N ASN A 147 15.15 11.65 4.54
CA ASN A 147 15.39 11.32 3.13
C ASN A 147 14.31 11.88 2.19
N MET A 148 13.04 11.90 2.61
CA MET A 148 11.96 12.52 1.84
C MET A 148 12.06 14.05 1.80
N ARG A 149 12.47 14.70 2.89
CA ARG A 149 12.71 16.15 2.96
C ARG A 149 13.81 16.61 2.01
N THR A 150 14.80 15.74 1.74
CA THR A 150 15.95 16.03 0.86
C THR A 150 15.87 15.36 -0.51
N MET A 151 14.69 14.85 -0.90
CA MET A 151 14.49 14.04 -2.10
C MET A 151 14.65 14.85 -3.40
N ASN A 152 14.52 16.18 -3.38
CA ASN A 152 14.65 17.08 -4.51
C ASN A 152 16.02 16.97 -5.23
N TYR A 153 17.08 16.54 -4.54
CA TYR A 153 18.41 16.33 -5.13
C TYR A 153 18.59 14.97 -5.81
N GLN A 154 17.57 14.11 -5.77
CA GLN A 154 17.61 12.79 -6.43
C GLN A 154 17.05 12.85 -7.86
N SER A 155 17.38 11.82 -8.69
CA SER A 155 16.78 11.72 -10.02
C SER A 155 15.26 11.45 -9.93
N ALA A 156 14.49 11.92 -10.93
CA ALA A 156 13.04 11.77 -10.98
C ALA A 156 12.57 10.31 -10.79
N ARG A 157 13.30 9.35 -11.35
CA ARG A 157 13.04 7.93 -11.14
C ARG A 157 13.15 7.53 -9.67
N LYS A 158 14.27 7.90 -8.99
CA LYS A 158 14.46 7.60 -7.57
C LYS A 158 13.46 8.33 -6.68
N GLN A 159 13.12 9.59 -7.01
CA GLN A 159 12.09 10.35 -6.31
C GLN A 159 10.77 9.56 -6.28
N ARG A 160 10.32 9.11 -7.46
CA ARG A 160 9.07 8.36 -7.57
C ARG A 160 9.11 6.99 -6.88
N GLU A 161 10.19 6.21 -7.08
CA GLU A 161 10.35 4.90 -6.42
C GLU A 161 10.31 5.03 -4.91
N LYS A 162 11.04 6.01 -4.34
CA LYS A 162 11.10 6.23 -2.89
C LYS A 162 9.81 6.85 -2.33
N ALA A 163 9.14 7.71 -3.08
CA ALA A 163 7.85 8.25 -2.71
C ALA A 163 6.77 7.14 -2.67
N LEU A 164 6.76 6.23 -3.64
CA LEU A 164 5.83 5.10 -3.67
C LEU A 164 6.09 4.14 -2.49
N GLU A 165 7.33 3.76 -2.25
CA GLU A 165 7.73 2.94 -1.11
C GLU A 165 7.31 3.60 0.22
N THR A 166 7.48 4.92 0.33
CA THR A 166 7.10 5.68 1.52
C THR A 166 5.60 5.67 1.73
N MET A 167 4.82 5.91 0.67
CA MET A 167 3.36 5.91 0.72
C MET A 167 2.77 4.53 1.01
N GLU A 168 3.38 3.46 0.46
CA GLU A 168 2.85 2.10 0.59
C GLU A 168 3.31 1.36 1.86
N ILE A 169 4.42 1.77 2.47
CA ILE A 169 5.02 1.04 3.60
C ILE A 169 5.17 1.94 4.83
N TYR A 170 5.92 3.02 4.74
CA TYR A 170 6.31 3.80 5.93
C TYR A 170 5.18 4.66 6.50
N ALA A 171 4.39 5.33 5.66
CA ALA A 171 3.26 6.13 6.11
C ALA A 171 2.18 5.28 6.82
N PRO A 172 1.79 4.08 6.31
CA PRO A 172 0.91 3.16 7.03
C PRO A 172 1.47 2.65 8.35
N ILE A 173 2.77 2.33 8.42
CA ILE A 173 3.40 1.91 9.68
C ILE A 173 3.36 3.07 10.68
N ALA A 174 3.73 4.29 10.28
CA ALA A 174 3.63 5.48 11.13
C ALA A 174 2.20 5.70 11.62
N HIS A 175 1.19 5.45 10.77
CA HIS A 175 -0.22 5.52 11.16
C HIS A 175 -0.57 4.50 12.25
N ARG A 176 -0.16 3.24 12.09
CA ARG A 176 -0.42 2.19 13.08
C ARG A 176 0.32 2.40 14.40
N LEU A 177 1.50 2.97 14.34
CA LEU A 177 2.25 3.39 15.52
C LEU A 177 1.72 4.68 16.16
N GLY A 178 0.66 5.30 15.61
CA GLY A 178 0.05 6.52 16.13
C GLY A 178 0.82 7.80 15.84
N MET A 179 1.92 7.76 15.08
CA MET A 179 2.82 8.89 14.80
C MET A 179 2.21 9.82 13.73
N GLN A 180 1.12 10.52 14.07
CA GLN A 180 0.33 11.26 13.09
C GLN A 180 1.10 12.41 12.43
N LYS A 181 1.93 13.13 13.19
CA LYS A 181 2.75 14.25 12.67
C LYS A 181 3.65 13.76 11.52
N ILE A 182 4.40 12.68 11.77
CA ILE A 182 5.32 12.12 10.77
C ILE A 182 4.56 11.50 9.60
N LYS A 183 3.47 10.78 9.87
CA LYS A 183 2.61 10.21 8.81
C LYS A 183 2.16 11.27 7.82
N TRP A 184 1.60 12.38 8.29
CA TRP A 184 1.08 13.42 7.41
C TRP A 184 2.17 14.06 6.56
N GLU A 185 3.34 14.32 7.15
CA GLU A 185 4.47 14.87 6.42
C GLU A 185 5.00 13.89 5.37
N LEU A 186 5.11 12.60 5.69
CA LEU A 186 5.49 11.56 4.73
C LEU A 186 4.49 11.47 3.57
N GLU A 187 3.18 11.54 3.85
CA GLU A 187 2.12 11.52 2.85
C GLU A 187 2.17 12.74 1.93
N ASP A 188 2.31 13.96 2.49
CA ASP A 188 2.38 15.20 1.72
C ASP A 188 3.64 15.27 0.85
N LEU A 189 4.82 14.92 1.40
CA LEU A 189 6.07 14.85 0.65
C LEU A 189 6.03 13.79 -0.45
N SER A 190 5.39 12.63 -0.19
CA SER A 190 5.26 11.59 -1.20
C SER A 190 4.34 12.00 -2.33
N LEU A 191 3.21 12.67 -2.02
CA LEU A 191 2.27 13.17 -3.02
C LEU A 191 2.94 14.15 -3.98
N GLN A 192 3.82 15.01 -3.48
CA GLN A 192 4.57 15.98 -4.28
C GLN A 192 5.35 15.33 -5.43
N TYR A 193 5.84 14.09 -5.26
CA TYR A 193 6.58 13.35 -6.29
C TYR A 193 5.72 12.34 -7.06
N LEU A 194 4.61 11.87 -6.49
CA LEU A 194 3.72 10.91 -7.14
C LEU A 194 2.70 11.58 -8.05
N ASP A 195 2.11 12.69 -7.62
CA ASP A 195 1.20 13.52 -8.41
C ASP A 195 1.48 15.02 -8.17
N PRO A 196 2.55 15.57 -8.79
CA PRO A 196 2.93 16.96 -8.63
C PRO A 196 1.81 17.94 -9.03
N VAL A 197 1.03 17.58 -10.04
CA VAL A 197 -0.05 18.43 -10.56
C VAL A 197 -1.19 18.52 -9.54
N GLY A 198 -1.65 17.38 -9.02
CA GLY A 198 -2.69 17.35 -8.00
C GLY A 198 -2.24 18.01 -6.70
N TYR A 199 -0.96 17.85 -6.32
CA TYR A 199 -0.38 18.54 -5.17
C TYR A 199 -0.41 20.05 -5.37
N GLN A 200 0.07 20.55 -6.51
CA GLN A 200 0.17 21.97 -6.82
C GLN A 200 -1.21 22.63 -6.92
N GLU A 201 -2.18 21.96 -7.56
CA GLU A 201 -3.56 22.46 -7.69
C GLU A 201 -4.19 22.74 -6.31
N ILE A 202 -4.03 21.79 -5.36
CA ILE A 202 -4.55 21.96 -3.99
C ILE A 202 -3.76 23.03 -3.24
N SER A 203 -2.43 23.05 -3.37
CA SER A 203 -1.56 24.01 -2.70
C SER A 203 -1.86 25.44 -3.15
N ASP A 204 -2.02 25.68 -4.46
CA ASP A 204 -2.33 26.99 -5.02
C ASP A 204 -3.73 27.46 -4.60
N GLU A 205 -4.70 26.55 -4.52
CA GLU A 205 -6.05 26.89 -4.07
C GLU A 205 -6.08 27.24 -2.58
N LEU A 206 -5.34 26.54 -1.75
CA LEU A 206 -5.18 26.86 -0.33
C LEU A 206 -4.46 28.21 -0.14
N LEU A 207 -3.44 28.50 -0.95
CA LEU A 207 -2.73 29.79 -0.92
C LEU A 207 -3.65 30.95 -1.36
N ARG A 208 -4.44 30.80 -2.44
CA ARG A 208 -5.40 31.82 -2.89
C ARG A 208 -6.41 32.20 -1.82
N ARG A 209 -6.79 31.25 -0.98
CA ARG A 209 -7.76 31.46 0.10
C ARG A 209 -7.11 31.83 1.44
N SER A 210 -5.77 31.91 1.54
CA SER A 210 -5.05 31.98 2.83
C SER A 210 -5.48 33.17 3.69
N SER A 211 -5.58 34.38 3.15
CA SER A 211 -5.95 35.57 3.93
C SER A 211 -7.36 35.50 4.52
N ALA A 212 -8.34 35.07 3.72
CA ALA A 212 -9.71 34.86 4.21
C ALA A 212 -9.77 33.72 5.24
N HIS A 213 -8.93 32.70 5.07
CA HIS A 213 -8.82 31.58 5.99
C HIS A 213 -8.21 32.00 7.33
N GLU A 214 -7.16 32.80 7.33
CA GLU A 214 -6.50 33.30 8.55
C GLU A 214 -7.46 34.16 9.38
N GLU A 215 -8.21 35.05 8.74
CA GLU A 215 -9.21 35.88 9.40
C GLU A 215 -10.35 35.04 10.01
N PHE A 216 -10.87 34.07 9.23
CA PHE A 216 -11.88 33.12 9.71
C PHE A 216 -11.37 32.32 10.90
N MET A 217 -10.18 31.73 10.77
CA MET A 217 -9.58 30.90 11.82
C MET A 217 -9.32 31.69 13.11
N ALA A 218 -8.78 32.90 13.00
CA ALA A 218 -8.56 33.79 14.15
C ALA A 218 -9.88 34.20 14.82
N GLY A 219 -10.92 34.49 14.03
CA GLY A 219 -12.24 34.85 14.54
C GLY A 219 -12.92 33.72 15.32
N ILE A 220 -12.90 32.48 14.78
CA ILE A 220 -13.45 31.29 15.47
C ILE A 220 -12.62 30.95 16.72
N GLN A 221 -11.29 30.98 16.61
CA GLN A 221 -10.41 30.71 17.75
C GLN A 221 -10.66 31.68 18.91
N LYS A 222 -10.86 32.95 18.61
CA LYS A 222 -11.17 33.96 19.62
C LYS A 222 -12.51 33.66 20.28
N LYS A 223 -13.59 33.40 19.49
CA LYS A 223 -14.92 33.07 20.02
C LYS A 223 -14.88 31.87 20.97
N ILE A 224 -14.13 30.83 20.60
CA ILE A 224 -13.97 29.63 21.45
C ILE A 224 -13.24 30.00 22.74
N LYS A 225 -12.11 30.71 22.67
CA LYS A 225 -11.33 31.12 23.85
C LYS A 225 -12.15 31.99 24.81
N ASP A 226 -12.86 32.99 24.28
CA ASP A 226 -13.67 33.89 25.09
C ASP A 226 -14.78 33.12 25.84
N ARG A 227 -15.48 32.19 25.15
CA ARG A 227 -16.55 31.39 25.78
C ARG A 227 -16.03 30.42 26.84
N LEU A 228 -14.86 29.78 26.60
CA LEU A 228 -14.24 28.90 27.59
C LEU A 228 -13.73 29.67 28.81
N ALA A 229 -13.23 30.89 28.61
CA ALA A 229 -12.82 31.76 29.70
C ALA A 229 -13.99 32.21 30.57
N GLU A 230 -15.18 32.50 29.98
CA GLU A 230 -16.42 32.80 30.70
C GLU A 230 -16.86 31.66 31.62
N GLU A 231 -16.65 30.38 31.20
CA GLU A 231 -16.96 29.19 32.00
C GLU A 231 -15.81 28.79 32.96
N GLY A 232 -14.74 29.57 32.98
CA GLY A 232 -13.57 29.27 33.85
C GLY A 232 -12.75 28.07 33.42
N ILE A 233 -12.92 27.57 32.19
CA ILE A 233 -12.19 26.40 31.65
C ILE A 233 -10.85 26.84 31.10
N LYS A 234 -9.77 26.29 31.63
CA LYS A 234 -8.41 26.51 31.10
C LYS A 234 -8.18 25.62 29.87
N ALA A 235 -8.09 26.21 28.70
CA ALA A 235 -7.87 25.49 27.48
C ALA A 235 -6.88 26.16 26.55
N THR A 236 -6.09 25.34 25.84
CA THR A 236 -5.29 25.81 24.71
C THR A 236 -6.04 25.54 23.43
N VAL A 237 -6.28 26.60 22.64
CA VAL A 237 -7.03 26.50 21.38
C VAL A 237 -6.14 26.93 20.23
N TYR A 238 -6.00 26.08 19.22
CA TYR A 238 -5.35 26.42 17.95
C TYR A 238 -6.09 25.79 16.77
N GLY A 239 -6.10 26.56 15.69
CA GLY A 239 -6.65 26.12 14.44
C GLY A 239 -5.57 25.57 13.51
N ARG A 240 -5.95 24.70 12.60
CA ARG A 240 -5.10 24.22 11.51
C ARG A 240 -5.92 23.95 10.25
N VAL A 241 -5.29 24.12 9.12
CA VAL A 241 -5.80 23.62 7.84
C VAL A 241 -5.42 22.15 7.69
N LYS A 242 -6.27 21.36 7.06
CA LYS A 242 -6.03 19.95 6.81
C LYS A 242 -4.87 19.73 5.83
N HIS A 243 -4.13 18.65 6.01
CA HIS A 243 -3.00 18.27 5.15
C HIS A 243 -3.41 18.03 3.71
N ILE A 244 -2.52 18.36 2.76
CA ILE A 244 -2.78 18.33 1.33
C ILE A 244 -3.18 16.92 0.88
N TYR A 245 -2.47 15.86 1.29
CA TYR A 245 -2.83 14.49 0.94
C TYR A 245 -4.21 14.08 1.48
N SER A 246 -4.59 14.54 2.67
CA SER A 246 -5.90 14.24 3.23
C SER A 246 -7.04 14.91 2.43
N ILE A 247 -6.80 16.11 1.89
CA ILE A 247 -7.70 16.82 0.98
C ILE A 247 -7.75 16.08 -0.35
N TYR A 248 -6.58 15.80 -0.94
CA TYR A 248 -6.40 15.04 -2.17
C TYR A 248 -7.19 13.73 -2.17
N ARG A 249 -7.03 12.92 -1.13
CA ARG A 249 -7.75 11.65 -0.99
C ARG A 249 -9.27 11.83 -0.99
N LYS A 250 -9.80 12.87 -0.33
CA LYS A 250 -11.24 13.14 -0.32
C LYS A 250 -11.74 13.64 -1.66
N MET A 251 -11.00 14.51 -2.32
CA MET A 251 -11.35 15.01 -3.64
C MET A 251 -11.41 13.88 -4.67
N PHE A 252 -10.42 12.98 -4.66
CA PHE A 252 -10.26 11.97 -5.72
C PHE A 252 -10.90 10.62 -5.40
N ALA A 253 -10.88 10.15 -4.15
CA ALA A 253 -11.54 8.90 -3.77
C ALA A 253 -13.06 9.05 -3.62
N GLN A 254 -13.54 10.24 -3.23
CA GLN A 254 -14.97 10.53 -3.00
C GLN A 254 -15.58 11.48 -4.05
N ASN A 255 -14.80 11.86 -5.07
CA ASN A 255 -15.18 12.77 -6.14
C ASN A 255 -15.81 14.10 -5.63
N LYS A 256 -15.21 14.69 -4.59
CA LYS A 256 -15.65 15.94 -3.95
C LYS A 256 -14.85 17.13 -4.44
N THR A 257 -15.49 18.28 -4.50
CA THR A 257 -14.82 19.57 -4.64
C THR A 257 -14.25 20.01 -3.28
N LEU A 258 -13.35 20.99 -3.28
CA LEU A 258 -12.77 21.53 -2.05
C LEU A 258 -13.86 22.10 -1.12
N ASP A 259 -14.90 22.74 -1.69
CA ASP A 259 -16.01 23.34 -0.95
C ASP A 259 -16.94 22.31 -0.29
N GLU A 260 -16.94 21.06 -0.78
CA GLU A 260 -17.70 19.95 -0.19
C GLU A 260 -16.95 19.21 0.93
N ILE A 261 -15.73 19.66 1.26
CA ILE A 261 -14.92 19.09 2.34
C ILE A 261 -15.21 19.84 3.64
N PHE A 262 -16.18 19.36 4.43
CA PHE A 262 -16.63 19.98 5.68
C PHE A 262 -15.60 20.04 6.80
N ASP A 263 -14.48 19.37 6.70
CA ASP A 263 -13.41 19.32 7.69
C ASP A 263 -12.08 19.87 7.16
N LEU A 264 -12.18 20.84 6.24
CA LEU A 264 -11.02 21.57 5.73
C LEU A 264 -10.32 22.35 6.86
N TYR A 265 -11.14 22.96 7.74
CA TYR A 265 -10.69 23.67 8.92
C TYR A 265 -10.92 22.82 10.15
N ALA A 266 -9.92 22.70 10.99
CA ALA A 266 -10.02 21.99 12.25
C ALA A 266 -9.49 22.86 13.39
N PHE A 267 -10.18 22.87 14.52
CA PHE A 267 -9.74 23.47 15.75
C PHE A 267 -9.44 22.39 16.77
N ARG A 268 -8.33 22.56 17.48
CA ARG A 268 -7.98 21.69 18.60
C ARG A 268 -8.16 22.47 19.88
N VAL A 269 -8.89 21.88 20.80
CA VAL A 269 -9.08 22.39 22.16
C VAL A 269 -8.45 21.37 23.10
N ILE A 270 -7.41 21.78 23.82
CA ILE A 270 -6.69 20.94 24.77
C ILE A 270 -6.96 21.42 26.16
N VAL A 271 -7.35 20.50 27.04
CA VAL A 271 -7.70 20.70 28.43
C VAL A 271 -6.93 19.76 29.32
N ASP A 272 -7.07 19.90 30.66
CA ASP A 272 -6.29 19.13 31.62
C ASP A 272 -6.88 17.75 31.89
N ASP A 273 -8.22 17.59 31.89
CA ASP A 273 -8.88 16.33 32.24
C ASP A 273 -10.03 15.94 31.29
N ILE A 274 -10.51 14.70 31.43
CA ILE A 274 -11.59 14.14 30.61
C ILE A 274 -12.94 14.81 30.87
N PRO A 275 -13.39 15.08 32.12
CA PRO A 275 -14.61 15.84 32.39
C PRO A 275 -14.64 17.18 31.68
N GLU A 276 -13.53 17.92 31.65
CA GLU A 276 -13.42 19.20 30.93
C GLU A 276 -13.59 19.01 29.42
N CYS A 277 -13.17 17.88 28.84
CA CYS A 277 -13.41 17.59 27.42
C CYS A 277 -14.90 17.62 27.08
N TYR A 278 -15.74 17.01 27.90
CA TYR A 278 -17.19 16.98 27.69
C TYR A 278 -17.86 18.33 28.00
N ASN A 279 -17.35 19.09 28.97
CA ASN A 279 -17.81 20.44 29.25
C ASN A 279 -17.52 21.38 28.05
N VAL A 280 -16.31 21.29 27.49
CA VAL A 280 -15.95 22.03 26.26
C VAL A 280 -16.88 21.65 25.10
N LEU A 281 -17.22 20.38 24.93
CA LEU A 281 -18.16 19.95 23.89
C LEU A 281 -19.51 20.66 24.04
N GLY A 282 -20.03 20.80 25.27
CA GLY A 282 -21.26 21.55 25.57
C GLY A 282 -21.14 23.02 25.16
N CYS A 283 -20.03 23.70 25.52
CA CYS A 283 -19.74 25.07 25.13
C CYS A 283 -19.66 25.27 23.62
N ILE A 284 -19.03 24.32 22.90
CA ILE A 284 -18.93 24.37 21.43
C ILE A 284 -20.30 24.22 20.76
N HIS A 285 -21.16 23.31 21.26
CA HIS A 285 -22.52 23.11 20.73
C HIS A 285 -23.50 24.28 21.09
N ASP A 286 -23.22 25.04 22.16
CA ASP A 286 -23.91 26.27 22.48
C ASP A 286 -23.50 27.41 21.51
N LEU A 287 -22.22 27.53 21.20
CA LEU A 287 -21.72 28.57 20.27
C LEU A 287 -22.08 28.29 18.81
N PHE A 288 -22.09 27.03 18.38
CA PHE A 288 -22.19 26.62 16.99
C PHE A 288 -23.15 25.44 16.83
N LYS A 289 -23.85 25.38 15.70
CA LYS A 289 -24.80 24.28 15.42
C LYS A 289 -24.04 23.00 14.95
N PRO A 290 -24.20 21.87 15.67
CA PRO A 290 -23.58 20.62 15.24
C PRO A 290 -24.25 20.06 13.98
N VAL A 291 -23.42 19.45 13.10
CA VAL A 291 -23.87 18.70 11.94
C VAL A 291 -24.26 17.29 12.36
N LEU A 292 -25.51 16.90 12.09
CA LEU A 292 -26.03 15.58 12.45
C LEU A 292 -25.18 14.44 11.87
N GLY A 293 -24.92 13.41 12.68
CA GLY A 293 -24.14 12.24 12.27
C GLY A 293 -22.62 12.48 12.12
N ARG A 294 -22.13 13.67 12.52
CA ARG A 294 -20.69 14.03 12.44
C ARG A 294 -20.00 14.12 13.79
N PHE A 295 -20.67 13.73 14.86
CA PHE A 295 -20.05 13.57 16.18
C PHE A 295 -19.40 12.19 16.32
N LYS A 296 -18.21 12.13 16.91
CA LYS A 296 -17.49 10.88 17.20
C LYS A 296 -16.81 11.01 18.56
N ASP A 297 -17.08 10.04 19.42
CA ASP A 297 -16.46 9.92 20.72
C ASP A 297 -15.36 8.85 20.69
N TYR A 298 -14.13 9.29 20.50
CA TYR A 298 -12.95 8.43 20.59
C TYR A 298 -12.30 8.44 21.98
N ILE A 299 -12.89 9.15 22.97
CA ILE A 299 -12.49 9.03 24.38
C ILE A 299 -13.14 7.79 24.97
N GLY A 300 -14.47 7.66 24.80
CA GLY A 300 -15.22 6.49 25.26
C GLY A 300 -14.90 5.21 24.46
N THR A 301 -14.54 5.35 23.17
CA THR A 301 -14.18 4.24 22.31
C THR A 301 -12.85 4.56 21.57
N PRO A 302 -11.69 4.33 22.21
CA PRO A 302 -10.40 4.61 21.65
C PRO A 302 -10.12 3.83 20.36
N LYS A 303 -9.35 4.42 19.44
CA LYS A 303 -8.89 3.70 18.26
C LYS A 303 -7.78 2.68 18.62
N PRO A 304 -7.57 1.62 17.80
CA PRO A 304 -6.55 0.60 18.07
C PRO A 304 -5.12 1.13 18.21
N ASN A 305 -4.83 2.29 17.61
CA ASN A 305 -3.54 2.97 17.75
C ASN A 305 -3.45 3.91 18.96
N GLY A 306 -4.36 3.75 19.95
CA GLY A 306 -4.41 4.56 21.16
C GLY A 306 -4.91 6.00 20.96
N TYR A 307 -5.40 6.36 19.78
CA TYR A 307 -5.91 7.70 19.52
C TYR A 307 -7.22 7.95 20.27
N GLN A 308 -7.28 9.03 21.06
CA GLN A 308 -8.45 9.48 21.80
C GLN A 308 -8.71 10.98 21.54
N SER A 309 -9.95 11.35 21.30
CA SER A 309 -10.42 12.73 21.14
C SER A 309 -11.93 12.75 20.95
N LEU A 310 -12.63 13.80 21.37
CA LEU A 310 -13.99 14.09 20.89
C LEU A 310 -13.86 14.84 19.56
N HIS A 311 -14.63 14.43 18.55
CA HIS A 311 -14.70 15.11 17.27
C HIS A 311 -16.13 15.57 17.02
N THR A 312 -16.33 16.84 16.76
CA THR A 312 -17.60 17.37 16.33
C THR A 312 -17.43 18.29 15.13
N THR A 313 -18.27 18.14 14.12
CA THR A 313 -18.33 19.07 12.99
C THR A 313 -19.47 20.05 13.27
N VAL A 314 -19.18 21.33 13.23
CA VAL A 314 -20.13 22.41 13.52
C VAL A 314 -20.15 23.44 12.40
N ILE A 315 -21.20 24.24 12.33
CA ILE A 315 -21.35 25.31 11.35
C ILE A 315 -21.41 26.65 12.10
N GLY A 316 -20.55 27.58 11.73
CA GLY A 316 -20.52 28.94 12.19
C GLY A 316 -21.63 29.82 11.55
N ARG A 317 -21.73 31.08 12.00
CA ARG A 317 -22.70 32.06 11.42
C ARG A 317 -22.41 32.36 9.96
N GLU A 318 -21.16 32.19 9.54
CA GLU A 318 -20.67 32.40 8.18
C GLU A 318 -21.07 31.27 7.22
N GLY A 319 -21.73 30.22 7.72
CA GLY A 319 -22.15 29.04 6.94
C GLY A 319 -21.02 28.07 6.59
N ILE A 320 -19.79 28.35 7.04
CA ILE A 320 -18.63 27.50 6.78
C ILE A 320 -18.57 26.41 7.85
N PRO A 321 -18.56 25.12 7.47
CA PRO A 321 -18.39 24.02 8.41
C PRO A 321 -16.93 23.87 8.81
N PHE A 322 -16.70 23.48 10.07
CA PHE A 322 -15.38 23.16 10.59
C PHE A 322 -15.45 22.06 11.66
N GLU A 323 -14.35 21.34 11.83
CA GLU A 323 -14.24 20.29 12.84
C GLU A 323 -13.60 20.85 14.12
N VAL A 324 -14.13 20.46 15.27
CA VAL A 324 -13.52 20.71 16.58
C VAL A 324 -13.11 19.39 17.19
N GLN A 325 -11.80 19.29 17.54
CA GLN A 325 -11.18 18.13 18.19
C GLN A 325 -10.85 18.53 19.63
N ILE A 326 -11.44 17.82 20.60
CA ILE A 326 -11.28 18.12 22.01
C ILE A 326 -10.60 16.94 22.68
N ARG A 327 -9.52 17.20 23.46
CA ARG A 327 -8.73 16.15 24.09
C ARG A 327 -7.88 16.70 25.23
N THR A 328 -7.39 15.84 26.11
CA THR A 328 -6.43 16.21 27.15
C THR A 328 -5.01 16.35 26.59
N TRP A 329 -4.08 16.91 27.38
CA TRP A 329 -2.65 16.98 27.04
C TRP A 329 -2.07 15.59 26.80
N GLU A 330 -2.40 14.60 27.63
CA GLU A 330 -1.94 13.22 27.46
C GLU A 330 -2.43 12.61 26.14
N MET A 331 -3.72 12.75 25.82
CA MET A 331 -4.28 12.32 24.54
C MET A 331 -3.64 13.06 23.36
N HIS A 332 -3.27 14.35 23.57
CA HIS A 332 -2.60 15.12 22.53
C HIS A 332 -1.19 14.57 22.24
N HIS A 333 -0.41 14.28 23.27
CA HIS A 333 0.90 13.67 23.11
C HIS A 333 0.81 12.30 22.44
N THR A 334 -0.10 11.45 22.88
CA THR A 334 -0.34 10.14 22.27
C THR A 334 -0.77 10.26 20.80
N ALA A 335 -1.62 11.27 20.46
CA ALA A 335 -2.07 11.46 19.09
C ALA A 335 -0.98 12.01 18.15
N GLU A 336 -0.03 12.81 18.63
CA GLU A 336 1.06 13.38 17.80
C GLU A 336 2.24 12.42 17.66
N TYR A 337 2.66 11.77 18.76
CA TYR A 337 3.88 10.98 18.84
C TYR A 337 3.64 9.47 18.89
N GLY A 338 2.37 9.04 19.08
CA GLY A 338 2.00 7.62 19.09
C GLY A 338 2.70 6.84 20.18
N ILE A 339 3.20 5.65 19.82
CA ILE A 339 3.90 4.77 20.75
C ILE A 339 5.15 5.41 21.37
N ALA A 340 5.77 6.38 20.70
CA ALA A 340 6.93 7.11 21.26
C ALA A 340 6.55 7.88 22.53
N ALA A 341 5.31 8.38 22.66
CA ALA A 341 4.83 9.07 23.86
C ALA A 341 4.85 8.16 25.11
N HIS A 342 4.65 6.86 24.95
CA HIS A 342 4.67 5.90 26.07
C HIS A 342 6.08 5.63 26.62
N TRP A 343 7.16 5.94 25.87
CA TRP A 343 8.54 5.79 26.35
C TRP A 343 8.91 6.81 27.43
N LYS A 344 8.33 8.01 27.40
CA LYS A 344 8.55 9.06 28.39
C LYS A 344 8.11 8.63 29.80
N TYR A 345 6.99 7.91 29.91
CA TYR A 345 6.48 7.42 31.20
C TYR A 345 7.30 6.27 31.80
N LYS A 346 8.02 5.50 30.97
CA LYS A 346 8.80 4.32 31.44
C LYS A 346 10.13 4.67 32.12
N GLN A 347 10.68 5.85 31.93
CA GLN A 347 11.90 6.27 32.65
C GLN A 347 11.69 6.44 34.16
N GLY A 348 10.44 6.41 34.64
CA GLY A 348 10.08 6.55 36.06
C GLY A 348 9.38 5.37 36.75
N LEU A 349 8.78 4.43 36.00
CA LEU A 349 7.94 3.36 36.59
C LEU A 349 8.16 2.01 35.87
N ALA A 350 8.72 1.05 36.59
CA ALA A 350 9.19 -0.25 36.08
C ALA A 350 8.10 -1.30 35.78
N ASN A 351 6.80 -0.96 35.67
CA ASN A 351 5.74 -1.98 35.74
C ASN A 351 4.54 -1.85 34.76
N ASP A 352 4.64 -1.11 33.65
CA ASP A 352 3.52 -1.08 32.70
C ASP A 352 3.87 -1.78 31.38
N LYS A 353 3.66 -3.13 31.34
CA LYS A 353 3.85 -3.98 30.17
C LYS A 353 2.69 -3.92 29.15
N LEU A 354 1.50 -3.41 29.55
CA LEU A 354 0.28 -3.55 28.74
C LEU A 354 0.32 -2.77 27.42
N GLY A 355 0.69 -1.51 27.41
CA GLY A 355 0.61 -0.68 26.17
C GLY A 355 1.61 -1.05 25.07
N THR A 356 2.75 -1.70 25.43
CA THR A 356 3.72 -2.23 24.46
C THR A 356 3.34 -3.61 23.95
N GLU A 357 2.68 -4.44 24.73
CA GLU A 357 2.25 -5.77 24.30
C GLU A 357 1.16 -5.70 23.23
N GLU A 358 0.20 -4.79 23.34
CA GLU A 358 -0.84 -4.57 22.31
C GLU A 358 -0.25 -4.05 20.99
N ALA A 359 0.70 -3.12 21.04
CA ALA A 359 1.37 -2.63 19.84
C ALA A 359 2.23 -3.70 19.16
N PHE A 360 2.78 -4.67 19.92
CA PHE A 360 3.53 -5.80 19.36
C PHE A 360 2.63 -6.95 18.90
N GLU A 361 1.41 -7.04 19.38
CA GLU A 361 0.50 -8.12 19.02
C GLU A 361 0.18 -8.13 17.52
N TRP A 362 -0.02 -6.97 16.91
CA TRP A 362 -0.25 -6.89 15.46
C TRP A 362 1.00 -7.26 14.65
N VAL A 363 2.21 -6.88 15.10
CA VAL A 363 3.47 -7.28 14.44
C VAL A 363 3.65 -8.79 14.54
N ARG A 364 3.38 -9.36 15.71
CA ARG A 364 3.43 -10.81 15.95
C ARG A 364 2.42 -11.55 15.10
N LYS A 365 1.16 -11.06 15.03
CA LYS A 365 0.12 -11.60 14.14
C LYS A 365 0.52 -11.56 12.66
N LEU A 366 1.18 -10.49 12.22
CA LEU A 366 1.71 -10.39 10.86
C LEU A 366 2.82 -11.42 10.60
N LEU A 367 3.70 -11.67 11.57
CA LEU A 367 4.78 -12.66 11.46
C LEU A 367 4.28 -14.10 11.52
N GLU A 368 3.27 -14.39 12.36
CA GLU A 368 2.65 -15.72 12.46
C GLU A 368 1.95 -16.16 11.18
N ASN A 369 1.36 -15.21 10.46
CA ASN A 369 0.69 -15.46 9.17
C ASN A 369 1.65 -15.79 8.01
N GLN A 370 2.96 -15.83 8.26
CA GLN A 370 4.01 -15.90 7.27
C GLN A 370 4.34 -17.33 6.79
N GLN A 371 4.07 -18.35 7.59
CA GLN A 371 4.64 -19.70 7.39
C GLN A 371 4.11 -20.44 6.16
N ASP A 372 2.96 -20.04 5.57
CA ASP A 372 2.31 -20.74 4.47
C ASP A 372 1.94 -19.85 3.27
N THR A 373 2.42 -18.57 3.20
CA THR A 373 1.98 -17.60 2.18
C THR A 373 3.11 -17.26 1.20
N ASP A 374 2.76 -17.19 -0.09
CA ASP A 374 3.67 -16.73 -1.14
C ASP A 374 4.01 -15.24 -1.00
N ALA A 375 5.18 -14.85 -1.48
CA ALA A 375 5.74 -13.51 -1.40
C ALA A 375 4.79 -12.40 -1.83
N GLU A 376 4.18 -12.58 -2.99
CA GLU A 376 3.27 -11.61 -3.60
C GLU A 376 1.93 -11.53 -2.83
N GLU A 377 1.41 -12.69 -2.40
CA GLU A 377 0.20 -12.76 -1.58
C GLU A 377 0.44 -12.16 -0.19
N TYR A 378 1.63 -12.35 0.39
CA TYR A 378 2.01 -11.76 1.68
C TYR A 378 2.04 -10.23 1.62
N VAL A 379 2.72 -9.64 0.64
CA VAL A 379 2.77 -8.17 0.47
C VAL A 379 1.37 -7.62 0.20
N ARG A 380 0.57 -8.29 -0.62
CA ARG A 380 -0.83 -7.90 -0.91
C ARG A 380 -1.70 -7.96 0.34
N THR A 381 -1.58 -9.02 1.13
CA THR A 381 -2.29 -9.22 2.39
C THR A 381 -1.92 -8.15 3.39
N LEU A 382 -0.62 -7.87 3.51
CA LEU A 382 -0.08 -6.86 4.40
C LEU A 382 -0.56 -5.45 4.01
N LYS A 383 -0.59 -5.13 2.70
CA LYS A 383 -1.17 -3.87 2.19
C LYS A 383 -2.65 -3.77 2.56
N VAL A 384 -3.44 -4.81 2.38
CA VAL A 384 -4.87 -4.82 2.72
C VAL A 384 -5.07 -4.57 4.22
N ASP A 385 -4.32 -5.26 5.08
CA ASP A 385 -4.42 -5.11 6.53
C ASP A 385 -3.91 -3.75 7.04
N MET A 386 -2.98 -3.12 6.32
CA MET A 386 -2.44 -1.81 6.66
C MET A 386 -3.32 -0.63 6.22
N PHE A 387 -4.12 -0.79 5.15
CA PHE A 387 -4.90 0.30 4.53
C PHE A 387 -6.41 0.20 4.73
N ALA A 388 -6.92 -0.92 5.27
CA ALA A 388 -8.35 -1.09 5.47
C ALA A 388 -8.90 -0.01 6.41
N ASP A 389 -9.93 0.73 5.96
CA ASP A 389 -10.79 1.46 6.87
C ASP A 389 -11.39 0.45 7.86
N GLU A 390 -11.59 0.84 9.11
CA GLU A 390 -12.01 -0.06 10.18
C GLU A 390 -13.46 0.20 10.59
N VAL A 391 -14.17 -0.86 10.96
CA VAL A 391 -15.49 -0.81 11.58
C VAL A 391 -15.41 -1.35 13.00
N PHE A 392 -16.08 -0.65 13.93
CA PHE A 392 -16.13 -1.01 15.35
C PHE A 392 -17.48 -1.62 15.64
N VAL A 393 -17.49 -2.88 15.95
CA VAL A 393 -18.72 -3.63 16.31
C VAL A 393 -18.65 -4.10 17.76
N PHE A 394 -19.79 -4.39 18.35
CA PHE A 394 -19.88 -4.73 19.75
C PHE A 394 -20.28 -6.21 19.94
N THR A 395 -19.70 -6.85 20.95
CA THR A 395 -20.24 -8.11 21.47
C THR A 395 -21.54 -7.81 22.25
N PRO A 396 -22.40 -8.82 22.49
CA PRO A 396 -23.58 -8.63 23.37
C PRO A 396 -23.24 -8.21 24.81
N ARG A 397 -21.97 -8.35 25.22
CA ARG A 397 -21.45 -7.90 26.52
C ARG A 397 -20.96 -6.46 26.52
N GLY A 398 -20.92 -5.83 25.32
CA GLY A 398 -20.44 -4.45 25.17
C GLY A 398 -18.94 -4.34 24.83
N ASP A 399 -18.22 -5.46 24.67
CA ASP A 399 -16.81 -5.40 24.26
C ASP A 399 -16.71 -4.93 22.81
N VAL A 400 -15.75 -4.05 22.54
CA VAL A 400 -15.51 -3.51 21.20
C VAL A 400 -14.61 -4.45 20.40
N VAL A 401 -15.03 -4.83 19.21
CA VAL A 401 -14.25 -5.62 18.25
C VAL A 401 -13.98 -4.78 17.03
N ASN A 402 -12.70 -4.67 16.67
CA ASN A 402 -12.26 -3.92 15.49
C ASN A 402 -12.08 -4.88 14.31
N LEU A 403 -12.67 -4.53 13.16
CA LEU A 403 -12.66 -5.33 11.93
C LEU A 403 -12.39 -4.43 10.71
N PRO A 404 -11.82 -4.97 9.60
CA PRO A 404 -11.69 -4.21 8.37
C PRO A 404 -13.05 -3.81 7.80
N ALA A 405 -13.14 -2.66 7.14
CA ALA A 405 -14.37 -2.21 6.47
C ALA A 405 -14.87 -3.24 5.45
N GLY A 406 -16.17 -3.52 5.49
CA GLY A 406 -16.81 -4.58 4.72
C GLY A 406 -16.67 -5.96 5.32
N ALA A 407 -16.14 -6.09 6.56
CA ALA A 407 -16.10 -7.34 7.30
C ALA A 407 -17.51 -7.90 7.50
N THR A 408 -17.56 -9.22 7.65
CA THR A 408 -18.79 -10.01 7.75
C THR A 408 -18.91 -10.67 9.13
N PRO A 409 -20.06 -11.24 9.48
CA PRO A 409 -20.20 -12.01 10.71
C PRO A 409 -19.21 -13.17 10.85
N ILE A 410 -18.69 -13.71 9.72
CA ILE A 410 -17.64 -14.72 9.74
C ILE A 410 -16.34 -14.12 10.28
N ASP A 411 -15.95 -12.93 9.78
CA ASP A 411 -14.77 -12.22 10.25
C ASP A 411 -14.85 -11.94 11.75
N PHE A 412 -16.01 -11.50 12.22
CA PHE A 412 -16.28 -11.29 13.64
C PHE A 412 -16.14 -12.58 14.46
N ALA A 413 -16.70 -13.71 14.01
CA ALA A 413 -16.63 -14.96 14.74
C ALA A 413 -15.19 -15.46 14.90
N TYR A 414 -14.37 -15.33 13.84
CA TYR A 414 -12.96 -15.72 13.89
C TYR A 414 -12.08 -14.73 14.66
N SER A 415 -12.45 -13.46 14.75
CA SER A 415 -11.73 -12.48 15.58
C SER A 415 -11.91 -12.78 17.09
N ILE A 416 -13.08 -13.28 17.50
CA ILE A 416 -13.31 -13.70 18.89
C ILE A 416 -12.47 -14.92 19.23
N HIS A 417 -12.64 -16.03 18.51
CA HIS A 417 -11.85 -17.26 18.68
C HIS A 417 -12.07 -18.24 17.54
N SER A 418 -11.05 -18.99 17.15
CA SER A 418 -11.15 -19.99 16.07
C SER A 418 -12.23 -21.05 16.34
N ALA A 419 -12.43 -21.47 17.61
CA ALA A 419 -13.47 -22.43 17.96
C ALA A 419 -14.87 -21.85 17.74
N VAL A 420 -15.08 -20.56 17.96
CA VAL A 420 -16.36 -19.86 17.71
C VAL A 420 -16.62 -19.83 16.21
N GLY A 421 -15.63 -19.43 15.41
CA GLY A 421 -15.74 -19.43 13.95
C GLY A 421 -16.00 -20.82 13.38
N ASN A 422 -15.30 -21.86 13.85
CA ASN A 422 -15.48 -23.23 13.37
C ASN A 422 -16.84 -23.84 13.77
N ALA A 423 -17.44 -23.40 14.89
CA ALA A 423 -18.74 -23.87 15.36
C ALA A 423 -19.92 -22.99 14.91
N MET A 424 -19.66 -21.95 14.12
CA MET A 424 -20.67 -20.98 13.68
C MET A 424 -21.70 -21.63 12.74
N THR A 425 -22.97 -21.40 13.03
CA THR A 425 -24.11 -21.84 12.21
C THR A 425 -24.97 -20.66 11.74
N GLY A 426 -24.80 -19.49 12.32
CA GLY A 426 -25.51 -18.27 11.95
C GLY A 426 -25.03 -17.07 12.77
N ALA A 427 -25.59 -15.91 12.48
CA ALA A 427 -25.36 -14.67 13.24
C ALA A 427 -26.60 -13.82 13.38
N LYS A 428 -26.65 -13.02 14.45
CA LYS A 428 -27.61 -11.92 14.59
C LYS A 428 -26.84 -10.60 14.66
N VAL A 429 -27.37 -9.61 14.02
CA VAL A 429 -26.92 -8.22 14.11
C VAL A 429 -28.07 -7.36 14.62
N ASN A 430 -27.83 -6.65 15.70
CA ASN A 430 -28.86 -5.84 16.38
C ASN A 430 -30.15 -6.65 16.68
N GLY A 431 -29.98 -7.91 17.10
CA GLY A 431 -31.06 -8.85 17.43
C GLY A 431 -31.75 -9.51 16.24
N ARG A 432 -31.38 -9.19 14.99
CA ARG A 432 -31.97 -9.79 13.77
C ARG A 432 -31.01 -10.79 13.14
N ILE A 433 -31.52 -11.94 12.69
CA ILE A 433 -30.73 -12.91 11.95
C ILE A 433 -30.32 -12.31 10.61
N VAL A 434 -29.04 -12.45 10.28
CA VAL A 434 -28.44 -11.95 9.01
C VAL A 434 -27.76 -13.08 8.25
N THR A 435 -27.51 -12.87 6.96
CA THR A 435 -26.73 -13.77 6.10
C THR A 435 -25.23 -13.67 6.39
N PHE A 436 -24.44 -14.67 6.01
CA PHE A 436 -23.00 -14.68 6.25
C PHE A 436 -22.24 -13.61 5.48
N ASP A 437 -22.80 -13.07 4.41
CA ASP A 437 -22.23 -12.01 3.56
C ASP A 437 -22.69 -10.60 3.95
N TYR A 438 -23.47 -10.47 5.05
CA TYR A 438 -23.87 -9.18 5.58
C TYR A 438 -22.62 -8.34 5.93
N GLN A 439 -22.58 -7.09 5.48
CA GLN A 439 -21.46 -6.18 5.76
C GLN A 439 -21.72 -5.42 7.05
N LEU A 440 -20.90 -5.68 8.06
CA LEU A 440 -21.00 -5.07 9.38
C LEU A 440 -20.72 -3.56 9.31
N GLN A 441 -21.45 -2.81 10.11
CA GLN A 441 -21.36 -1.36 10.23
C GLN A 441 -20.85 -0.98 11.63
N SER A 442 -20.16 0.17 11.75
CA SER A 442 -19.78 0.66 13.08
C SER A 442 -21.00 0.91 13.96
N GLY A 443 -20.99 0.37 15.16
CA GLY A 443 -22.10 0.43 16.10
C GLY A 443 -22.98 -0.82 16.13
N ASP A 444 -22.77 -1.78 15.21
CA ASP A 444 -23.55 -3.02 15.22
C ASP A 444 -23.20 -3.90 16.42
N ILE A 445 -24.24 -4.48 17.07
CA ILE A 445 -24.09 -5.51 18.09
C ILE A 445 -24.21 -6.86 17.41
N VAL A 446 -23.15 -7.67 17.47
CA VAL A 446 -23.04 -8.95 16.73
C VAL A 446 -23.06 -10.13 17.70
N GLU A 447 -24.04 -11.02 17.52
CA GLU A 447 -24.14 -12.29 18.26
C GLU A 447 -23.91 -13.46 17.31
N VAL A 448 -22.92 -14.32 17.62
CA VAL A 448 -22.62 -15.55 16.84
C VAL A 448 -23.44 -16.71 17.36
N ILE A 449 -24.18 -17.36 16.48
CA ILE A 449 -24.92 -18.59 16.79
C ILE A 449 -23.99 -19.77 16.50
N THR A 450 -23.70 -20.56 17.55
CA THR A 450 -22.82 -21.73 17.43
C THR A 450 -23.56 -23.01 17.70
N SER A 451 -23.12 -24.15 17.11
CA SER A 451 -23.63 -25.48 17.38
C SER A 451 -22.50 -26.47 17.61
N LYS A 452 -22.69 -27.39 18.58
CA LYS A 452 -21.75 -28.48 18.78
C LYS A 452 -21.73 -29.49 17.63
N SER A 453 -22.80 -29.53 16.81
CA SER A 453 -22.92 -30.39 15.63
C SER A 453 -22.44 -29.72 14.34
N ALA A 454 -21.85 -28.56 14.43
CA ALA A 454 -21.32 -27.88 13.25
C ALA A 454 -20.14 -28.67 12.64
N HIS A 455 -20.16 -28.84 11.30
CA HIS A 455 -19.14 -29.60 10.56
C HIS A 455 -17.92 -28.74 10.17
N GLY A 456 -17.72 -27.59 10.83
CA GLY A 456 -16.65 -26.65 10.51
C GLY A 456 -17.02 -25.63 9.43
N PRO A 457 -16.04 -24.79 8.98
CA PRO A 457 -16.28 -23.74 7.99
C PRO A 457 -16.57 -24.30 6.60
N SER A 458 -17.37 -23.57 5.81
CA SER A 458 -17.54 -23.84 4.38
C SER A 458 -16.38 -23.24 3.57
N ARG A 459 -16.01 -23.87 2.43
CA ARG A 459 -15.02 -23.30 1.49
C ARG A 459 -15.45 -21.95 0.91
N ASP A 460 -16.75 -21.74 0.74
CA ASP A 460 -17.28 -20.47 0.23
C ASP A 460 -17.05 -19.31 1.21
N TRP A 461 -16.88 -19.59 2.50
CA TRP A 461 -16.55 -18.55 3.49
C TRP A 461 -15.25 -17.82 3.17
N MET A 462 -14.27 -18.47 2.56
CA MET A 462 -13.03 -17.84 2.11
C MET A 462 -13.24 -16.73 1.06
N LYS A 463 -14.34 -16.81 0.28
CA LYS A 463 -14.70 -15.78 -0.69
C LYS A 463 -15.47 -14.62 -0.05
N ILE A 464 -16.23 -14.92 1.01
CA ILE A 464 -17.12 -13.99 1.70
C ILE A 464 -16.33 -13.14 2.69
N CYS A 465 -15.47 -13.75 3.53
CA CYS A 465 -14.72 -13.03 4.57
C CYS A 465 -13.71 -12.04 3.97
N LYS A 466 -13.54 -10.92 4.68
CA LYS A 466 -12.65 -9.81 4.29
C LYS A 466 -11.33 -9.85 5.06
N SER A 467 -11.37 -10.25 6.34
CA SER A 467 -10.17 -10.32 7.17
C SER A 467 -9.25 -11.46 6.74
N ASN A 468 -7.95 -11.20 6.72
CA ASN A 468 -6.97 -12.23 6.44
C ASN A 468 -6.85 -13.22 7.60
N GLU A 469 -7.15 -12.78 8.82
CA GLU A 469 -7.19 -13.64 10.00
C GLU A 469 -8.23 -14.78 9.84
N ALA A 470 -9.46 -14.43 9.47
CA ALA A 470 -10.51 -15.43 9.21
C ALA A 470 -10.11 -16.38 8.08
N ARG A 471 -9.60 -15.85 6.96
CA ARG A 471 -9.15 -16.68 5.82
C ARG A 471 -8.07 -17.67 6.22
N ASN A 472 -7.07 -17.22 6.97
CA ASN A 472 -5.94 -18.05 7.39
C ASN A 472 -6.40 -19.14 8.38
N LYS A 473 -7.25 -18.79 9.37
CA LYS A 473 -7.81 -19.76 10.31
C LYS A 473 -8.68 -20.81 9.62
N ILE A 474 -9.46 -20.40 8.60
CA ILE A 474 -10.25 -21.32 7.75
C ILE A 474 -9.30 -22.23 6.94
N LYS A 475 -8.27 -21.69 6.30
CA LYS A 475 -7.25 -22.47 5.57
C LYS A 475 -6.57 -23.50 6.48
N GLN A 476 -6.16 -23.08 7.68
CA GLN A 476 -5.54 -23.97 8.66
C GLN A 476 -6.48 -25.11 9.11
N TRP A 477 -7.77 -24.80 9.30
CA TRP A 477 -8.77 -25.83 9.64
C TRP A 477 -8.88 -26.87 8.51
N PHE A 478 -9.01 -26.45 7.26
CA PHE A 478 -9.06 -27.37 6.10
C PHE A 478 -7.76 -28.17 5.97
N LYS A 479 -6.60 -27.55 6.20
CA LYS A 479 -5.30 -28.22 6.16
C LYS A 479 -5.24 -29.39 7.17
N LYS A 480 -5.78 -29.19 8.38
CA LYS A 480 -5.70 -30.14 9.48
C LYS A 480 -6.76 -31.23 9.40
N GLU A 481 -8.04 -30.86 9.24
CA GLU A 481 -9.17 -31.75 9.42
C GLU A 481 -9.54 -32.59 8.18
N ARG A 482 -9.16 -32.13 6.97
CA ARG A 482 -9.53 -32.77 5.71
C ARG A 482 -8.35 -33.04 4.80
N ARG A 483 -7.21 -33.43 5.35
CA ARG A 483 -5.97 -33.61 4.58
C ARG A 483 -6.14 -34.62 3.44
N GLU A 484 -6.77 -35.77 3.68
CA GLU A 484 -6.96 -36.82 2.66
C GLU A 484 -7.89 -36.37 1.53
N GLU A 485 -9.02 -35.76 1.85
CA GLU A 485 -9.94 -35.19 0.83
C GLU A 485 -9.23 -34.09 0.01
N ASN A 486 -8.39 -33.28 0.64
CA ASN A 486 -7.62 -32.26 -0.05
C ASN A 486 -6.58 -32.84 -1.00
N ILE A 487 -5.91 -33.94 -0.63
CA ILE A 487 -4.98 -34.65 -1.53
C ILE A 487 -5.71 -35.14 -2.77
N VAL A 488 -6.87 -35.79 -2.63
CA VAL A 488 -7.65 -36.31 -3.76
C VAL A 488 -8.12 -35.16 -4.67
N THR A 489 -8.70 -34.13 -4.08
CA THR A 489 -9.20 -32.97 -4.84
C THR A 489 -8.06 -32.22 -5.53
N GLY A 490 -6.98 -31.94 -4.80
CA GLY A 490 -5.84 -31.21 -5.34
C GLY A 490 -5.10 -31.98 -6.42
N ARG A 491 -4.99 -33.30 -6.30
CA ARG A 491 -4.45 -34.18 -7.34
C ARG A 491 -5.26 -34.07 -8.64
N SER A 492 -6.58 -34.16 -8.54
CA SER A 492 -7.47 -34.01 -9.72
C SER A 492 -7.31 -32.64 -10.39
N MET A 493 -7.26 -31.56 -9.59
CA MET A 493 -7.05 -30.20 -10.12
C MET A 493 -5.67 -30.02 -10.76
N PHE A 494 -4.62 -30.58 -10.16
CA PHE A 494 -3.26 -30.50 -10.67
C PHE A 494 -3.07 -31.30 -11.95
N GLU A 495 -3.57 -32.55 -12.02
CA GLU A 495 -3.53 -33.38 -13.22
C GLU A 495 -4.32 -32.75 -14.38
N SER A 496 -5.48 -32.12 -14.10
CA SER A 496 -6.25 -31.39 -15.11
C SER A 496 -5.45 -30.22 -15.69
N GLU A 497 -4.75 -29.46 -14.86
CA GLU A 497 -3.93 -28.33 -15.29
C GLU A 497 -2.67 -28.76 -16.04
N LEU A 498 -2.02 -29.87 -15.62
CA LEU A 498 -0.92 -30.48 -16.36
C LEU A 498 -1.34 -30.90 -17.78
N LYS A 499 -2.50 -31.52 -17.91
CA LYS A 499 -3.06 -31.89 -19.24
C LYS A 499 -3.29 -30.64 -20.10
N ARG A 500 -3.80 -29.55 -19.51
CA ARG A 500 -4.03 -28.28 -20.21
C ARG A 500 -2.73 -27.64 -20.73
N THR A 501 -1.63 -27.80 -19.97
CA THR A 501 -0.33 -27.23 -20.33
C THR A 501 0.56 -28.17 -21.13
N GLY A 502 0.14 -29.42 -21.39
CA GLY A 502 0.88 -30.40 -22.16
C GLY A 502 2.10 -31.00 -21.45
N ILE A 503 2.20 -30.86 -20.12
CA ILE A 503 3.29 -31.43 -19.32
C ILE A 503 2.88 -32.81 -18.85
N SER A 504 3.74 -33.83 -19.10
CA SER A 504 3.43 -35.21 -18.65
C SER A 504 3.78 -35.35 -17.15
N LEU A 505 2.94 -36.09 -16.41
CA LEU A 505 3.19 -36.41 -15.02
C LEU A 505 4.51 -37.19 -14.84
N ALA A 506 4.85 -38.07 -15.77
CA ALA A 506 6.09 -38.82 -15.76
C ALA A 506 7.35 -37.95 -15.82
N ALA A 507 7.30 -36.81 -16.51
CA ALA A 507 8.41 -35.86 -16.56
C ALA A 507 8.65 -35.16 -15.21
N ILE A 508 7.62 -35.02 -14.38
CA ILE A 508 7.66 -34.38 -13.07
C ILE A 508 8.10 -35.36 -11.97
N THR A 509 7.71 -36.64 -12.08
CA THR A 509 7.93 -37.67 -11.05
C THR A 509 9.26 -38.39 -11.19
N SER A 510 10.15 -37.98 -12.12
CA SER A 510 11.48 -38.57 -12.24
C SER A 510 12.33 -38.30 -10.99
N GLU A 511 13.12 -39.30 -10.53
CA GLU A 511 13.95 -39.22 -9.31
C GLU A 511 14.92 -38.04 -9.33
N GLU A 512 15.41 -37.63 -10.49
CA GLU A 512 16.33 -36.51 -10.64
C GLU A 512 15.66 -35.15 -10.58
N VAL A 513 14.41 -35.02 -11.04
CA VAL A 513 13.72 -33.73 -11.24
C VAL A 513 12.80 -33.39 -10.07
N LEU A 514 12.14 -34.40 -9.50
CA LEU A 514 11.15 -34.22 -8.43
C LEU A 514 11.66 -33.44 -7.21
N PRO A 515 12.87 -33.68 -6.65
CA PRO A 515 13.36 -32.93 -5.50
C PRO A 515 13.55 -31.44 -5.79
N HIS A 516 14.03 -31.11 -7.01
CA HIS A 516 14.22 -29.72 -7.45
C HIS A 516 12.89 -28.99 -7.60
N LEU A 517 11.89 -29.69 -8.18
CA LEU A 517 10.56 -29.13 -8.36
C LEU A 517 9.84 -28.91 -7.01
N LEU A 518 9.90 -29.89 -6.10
CA LEU A 518 9.29 -29.76 -4.77
C LEU A 518 9.92 -28.61 -3.97
N LYS A 519 11.24 -28.45 -4.05
CA LYS A 519 11.96 -27.32 -3.43
C LYS A 519 11.51 -25.98 -4.02
N LYS A 520 11.34 -25.90 -5.35
CA LYS A 520 10.90 -24.68 -6.04
C LYS A 520 9.45 -24.31 -5.72
N VAL A 521 8.61 -25.31 -5.51
CA VAL A 521 7.19 -25.11 -5.14
C VAL A 521 7.03 -24.90 -3.63
N GLY A 522 8.06 -25.21 -2.82
CA GLY A 522 8.04 -25.07 -1.37
C GLY A 522 7.26 -26.18 -0.66
N SER A 523 7.22 -27.40 -1.24
CA SER A 523 6.49 -28.57 -0.68
C SER A 523 7.48 -29.67 -0.32
N GLY A 524 7.21 -30.40 0.78
CA GLY A 524 8.06 -31.52 1.22
C GLY A 524 7.80 -32.81 0.44
N SER A 525 6.59 -32.98 -0.09
CA SER A 525 6.18 -34.15 -0.85
C SER A 525 5.13 -33.78 -1.92
N LEU A 526 4.86 -34.71 -2.85
CA LEU A 526 3.76 -34.55 -3.82
C LEU A 526 2.40 -34.50 -3.13
N ASP A 527 2.20 -35.28 -2.08
CA ASP A 527 0.96 -35.28 -1.31
C ASP A 527 0.75 -33.95 -0.58
N ASP A 528 1.81 -33.31 -0.09
CA ASP A 528 1.75 -31.98 0.50
C ASP A 528 1.39 -30.91 -0.55
N LEU A 529 1.94 -31.06 -1.78
CA LEU A 529 1.58 -30.19 -2.89
C LEU A 529 0.09 -30.38 -3.28
N TYR A 530 -0.37 -31.62 -3.38
CA TYR A 530 -1.78 -31.90 -3.67
C TYR A 530 -2.69 -31.39 -2.55
N ALA A 531 -2.33 -31.61 -1.30
CA ALA A 531 -3.07 -31.08 -0.17
C ALA A 531 -3.13 -29.54 -0.23
N ALA A 532 -1.99 -28.87 -0.54
CA ALA A 532 -1.92 -27.42 -0.67
C ALA A 532 -2.85 -26.87 -1.77
N ILE A 533 -2.91 -27.54 -2.91
CA ILE A 533 -3.84 -27.19 -3.99
C ILE A 533 -5.29 -27.46 -3.55
N GLY A 534 -5.55 -28.58 -2.91
CA GLY A 534 -6.89 -29.01 -2.48
C GLY A 534 -7.55 -28.09 -1.47
N TYR A 535 -6.81 -27.56 -0.49
CA TYR A 535 -7.36 -26.59 0.49
C TYR A 535 -7.25 -25.12 0.01
N GLY A 536 -6.71 -24.88 -1.20
CA GLY A 536 -6.61 -23.52 -1.77
C GLY A 536 -5.41 -22.71 -1.26
N GLY A 537 -4.40 -23.34 -0.67
CA GLY A 537 -3.13 -22.70 -0.28
C GLY A 537 -2.27 -22.31 -1.48
N MET A 538 -2.44 -23.03 -2.61
CA MET A 538 -1.83 -22.72 -3.89
C MET A 538 -2.79 -23.06 -5.03
N THR A 539 -2.81 -22.22 -6.09
CA THR A 539 -3.61 -22.58 -7.28
C THR A 539 -2.85 -23.60 -8.14
N ALA A 540 -3.57 -24.56 -8.76
CA ALA A 540 -2.98 -25.55 -9.64
C ALA A 540 -2.18 -24.90 -10.78
N GLN A 541 -2.70 -23.80 -11.36
CA GLN A 541 -2.04 -23.03 -12.41
C GLN A 541 -0.68 -22.47 -11.95
N LYS A 542 -0.60 -21.94 -10.73
CA LYS A 542 0.64 -21.38 -10.17
C LYS A 542 1.69 -22.48 -9.91
N ALA A 543 1.24 -23.63 -9.37
CA ALA A 543 2.09 -24.79 -9.19
C ALA A 543 2.68 -25.27 -10.52
N VAL A 544 1.85 -25.43 -11.54
CA VAL A 544 2.26 -25.90 -12.88
C VAL A 544 3.17 -24.88 -13.56
N ASN A 545 2.92 -23.58 -13.45
CA ASN A 545 3.81 -22.56 -14.01
C ASN A 545 5.20 -22.60 -13.38
N ARG A 546 5.32 -22.68 -12.04
CA ARG A 546 6.62 -22.81 -11.36
C ARG A 546 7.37 -24.06 -11.76
N ILE A 547 6.65 -25.20 -11.93
CA ILE A 547 7.21 -26.46 -12.38
C ILE A 547 7.72 -26.32 -13.82
N ARG A 548 6.95 -25.69 -14.71
CA ARG A 548 7.36 -25.46 -16.10
C ARG A 548 8.61 -24.63 -16.21
N ASP A 549 8.71 -23.55 -15.44
CA ASP A 549 9.87 -22.65 -15.44
C ASP A 549 11.13 -23.38 -14.95
N GLU A 550 11.00 -24.21 -13.91
CA GLU A 550 12.12 -24.99 -13.39
C GLU A 550 12.53 -26.13 -14.33
N LEU A 551 11.57 -26.82 -14.96
CA LEU A 551 11.87 -27.80 -16.01
C LEU A 551 12.62 -27.15 -17.19
N GLY A 552 12.22 -25.95 -17.60
CA GLY A 552 12.89 -25.19 -18.64
C GLY A 552 14.34 -24.82 -18.25
N ARG A 553 14.58 -24.50 -16.97
CA ARG A 553 15.93 -24.24 -16.44
C ARG A 553 16.80 -25.51 -16.42
N LEU A 554 16.28 -26.59 -15.85
CA LEU A 554 16.99 -27.88 -15.78
C LEU A 554 17.35 -28.42 -17.16
N THR A 555 16.48 -28.20 -18.15
CA THR A 555 16.73 -28.61 -19.53
C THR A 555 17.84 -27.77 -20.18
N ARG A 556 17.88 -26.44 -19.89
CA ARG A 556 18.96 -25.58 -20.36
C ARG A 556 20.30 -25.96 -19.72
N ASP A 557 20.32 -26.15 -18.39
CA ASP A 557 21.54 -26.57 -17.66
C ASP A 557 22.09 -27.92 -18.17
N LYS A 558 21.21 -28.89 -18.50
CA LYS A 558 21.62 -30.18 -19.12
C LYS A 558 22.18 -29.97 -20.53
N ASN A 559 21.57 -29.10 -21.33
CA ASN A 559 22.02 -28.81 -22.70
C ASN A 559 23.36 -28.03 -22.69
N GLU A 560 23.55 -27.11 -21.77
CA GLU A 560 24.81 -26.37 -21.60
C GLU A 560 25.95 -27.30 -21.11
N LYS A 561 25.68 -28.20 -20.17
CA LYS A 561 26.66 -29.23 -19.75
C LYS A 561 27.04 -30.18 -20.88
N ALA A 562 26.04 -30.65 -21.62
CA ALA A 562 26.29 -31.53 -22.79
C ALA A 562 27.05 -30.80 -23.93
N ALA A 563 26.81 -29.51 -24.11
CA ALA A 563 27.56 -28.65 -25.04
C ALA A 563 28.98 -28.39 -24.56
N ALA A 564 29.18 -28.16 -23.25
CA ALA A 564 30.51 -28.02 -22.64
C ALA A 564 31.33 -29.30 -22.71
N GLU A 565 30.72 -30.48 -22.50
CA GLU A 565 31.36 -31.79 -22.64
C GLU A 565 31.72 -32.08 -24.10
N ARG A 566 30.92 -31.69 -25.08
CA ARG A 566 31.25 -31.78 -26.51
C ARG A 566 32.39 -30.82 -26.90
N LEU A 567 32.40 -29.59 -26.38
CA LEU A 567 33.47 -28.61 -26.60
C LEU A 567 34.79 -29.01 -25.93
N ALA A 568 34.77 -29.74 -24.82
CA ALA A 568 35.97 -30.29 -24.18
C ALA A 568 36.56 -31.47 -24.94
N SER A 569 35.79 -32.14 -25.80
CA SER A 569 36.26 -33.25 -26.66
C SER A 569 36.75 -32.79 -28.04
N GLU A 570 36.40 -31.59 -28.49
CA GLU A 570 36.85 -30.98 -29.75
C GLU A 570 37.69 -29.75 -29.43
N GLY A 571 39.01 -29.89 -29.39
CA GLY A 571 39.97 -28.86 -29.03
C GLY A 571 40.04 -27.69 -30.03
N THR A 572 39.03 -26.83 -30.07
CA THR A 572 39.03 -25.57 -30.83
C THR A 572 38.46 -24.44 -29.96
N SER A 573 39.30 -23.45 -29.70
CA SER A 573 38.94 -22.23 -28.98
C SER A 573 37.99 -21.39 -29.82
N PRO A 574 36.80 -21.02 -29.32
CA PRO A 574 35.93 -20.06 -30.00
C PRO A 574 36.41 -18.63 -29.76
N GLN A 575 36.69 -17.91 -30.83
CA GLN A 575 36.81 -16.45 -30.80
C GLN A 575 35.48 -15.87 -30.35
N LEU A 576 35.48 -15.16 -29.21
CA LEU A 576 34.40 -14.35 -28.71
C LEU A 576 34.08 -13.24 -29.72
N ALA A 577 32.95 -13.34 -30.38
CA ALA A 577 32.36 -12.21 -31.09
C ALA A 577 31.98 -11.12 -30.08
N ALA A 578 32.52 -9.93 -30.29
CA ALA A 578 32.23 -8.74 -29.48
C ALA A 578 30.73 -8.41 -29.52
N PRO A 579 30.11 -8.01 -28.38
CA PRO A 579 28.73 -7.63 -28.36
C PRO A 579 28.48 -6.38 -29.22
N ALA A 580 27.45 -6.43 -30.06
CA ALA A 580 27.02 -5.33 -30.88
C ALA A 580 26.79 -4.08 -30.01
N LYS A 581 27.38 -2.95 -30.41
CA LYS A 581 27.20 -1.65 -29.77
C LYS A 581 25.72 -1.26 -29.84
N LEU A 582 25.07 -1.16 -28.69
CA LEU A 582 23.77 -0.56 -28.52
C LEU A 582 23.84 0.92 -28.90
N ILE A 583 22.97 1.33 -29.81
CA ILE A 583 22.77 2.74 -30.19
C ILE A 583 22.22 3.49 -28.98
N PRO A 584 22.82 4.59 -28.52
CA PRO A 584 22.27 5.36 -27.41
C PRO A 584 21.10 6.21 -27.93
N GLY A 585 19.87 5.92 -27.46
CA GLY A 585 18.76 6.85 -27.71
C GLY A 585 17.34 6.34 -27.68
N ALA A 586 17.07 5.04 -27.59
CA ALA A 586 15.70 4.58 -27.44
C ALA A 586 15.26 4.61 -25.96
N ARG A 587 14.36 5.54 -25.62
CA ARG A 587 13.72 5.57 -24.29
C ARG A 587 12.69 4.43 -24.23
N ARG A 588 12.97 3.40 -23.46
CA ARG A 588 12.02 2.31 -23.17
C ARG A 588 11.07 2.74 -22.06
N SER A 589 9.76 2.57 -22.27
CA SER A 589 8.75 2.77 -21.24
C SER A 589 7.99 1.46 -21.00
N GLU A 590 7.67 1.14 -19.74
CA GLU A 590 6.90 -0.07 -19.38
C GLU A 590 5.53 -0.12 -20.07
N SER A 591 4.91 1.02 -20.31
CA SER A 591 3.59 1.17 -20.96
C SER A 591 3.65 1.30 -22.48
N GLY A 592 4.83 1.46 -23.09
CA GLY A 592 4.98 1.75 -24.51
C GLY A 592 4.54 3.16 -24.93
N ILE A 593 4.32 4.07 -23.99
CA ILE A 593 3.96 5.47 -24.23
C ILE A 593 5.04 6.40 -23.67
N ILE A 594 5.43 7.38 -24.45
CA ILE A 594 6.31 8.48 -24.07
C ILE A 594 5.44 9.73 -23.93
N VAL A 595 5.48 10.38 -22.77
CA VAL A 595 4.75 11.60 -22.48
C VAL A 595 5.72 12.78 -22.55
N GLU A 596 5.42 13.79 -23.37
CA GLU A 596 6.28 14.98 -23.47
C GLU A 596 6.25 15.76 -22.14
N GLY A 597 7.44 16.03 -21.59
CA GLY A 597 7.60 16.82 -20.35
C GLY A 597 7.38 16.06 -19.05
N LEU A 598 7.02 14.77 -19.09
CA LEU A 598 6.80 13.93 -17.92
C LEU A 598 7.53 12.59 -18.07
N ASP A 599 8.69 12.46 -17.46
CA ASP A 599 9.40 11.19 -17.41
C ASP A 599 8.80 10.28 -16.31
N ASN A 600 8.50 9.01 -16.65
CA ASN A 600 8.02 7.97 -15.72
C ASN A 600 6.65 8.23 -15.05
N CYS A 601 5.69 8.82 -15.76
CA CYS A 601 4.32 8.91 -15.26
C CYS A 601 3.57 7.58 -15.43
N LEU A 602 2.63 7.28 -14.51
CA LEU A 602 1.72 6.16 -14.67
C LEU A 602 0.84 6.42 -15.90
N VAL A 603 0.87 5.51 -16.87
CA VAL A 603 0.06 5.60 -18.08
C VAL A 603 -1.05 4.56 -18.03
N LYS A 604 -2.29 5.00 -18.29
CA LYS A 604 -3.45 4.13 -18.47
C LYS A 604 -4.08 4.39 -19.83
N PHE A 605 -4.48 3.33 -20.51
CA PHE A 605 -5.25 3.46 -21.74
C PHE A 605 -6.72 3.72 -21.41
N ALA A 606 -7.29 4.74 -22.06
CA ALA A 606 -8.67 5.14 -21.81
C ALA A 606 -9.64 4.04 -22.30
N LYS A 607 -10.57 3.65 -21.42
CA LYS A 607 -11.55 2.60 -21.73
C LYS A 607 -12.55 3.00 -22.82
N CYS A 608 -12.77 4.32 -23.00
CA CYS A 608 -13.72 4.85 -23.99
C CYS A 608 -13.25 4.70 -25.47
N CYS A 609 -11.95 4.48 -25.71
CA CYS A 609 -11.40 4.37 -27.08
C CYS A 609 -10.33 3.29 -27.23
N THR A 610 -9.86 2.70 -26.13
CA THR A 610 -8.90 1.59 -26.09
C THR A 610 -7.79 1.70 -27.13
N PRO A 611 -6.89 2.72 -27.07
CA PRO A 611 -5.87 2.96 -28.08
C PRO A 611 -4.86 1.81 -28.15
N VAL A 612 -4.41 1.50 -29.37
CA VAL A 612 -3.39 0.47 -29.65
C VAL A 612 -2.20 1.07 -30.39
N PRO A 613 -1.00 0.46 -30.35
CA PRO A 613 0.17 0.96 -31.06
C PRO A 613 -0.11 1.27 -32.53
N GLY A 614 0.31 2.48 -32.97
CA GLY A 614 0.03 2.99 -34.30
C GLY A 614 -1.21 3.87 -34.43
N ASP A 615 -2.05 3.96 -33.39
CA ASP A 615 -3.10 4.99 -33.33
C ASP A 615 -2.49 6.37 -33.05
N PRO A 616 -3.04 7.46 -33.60
CA PRO A 616 -2.74 8.81 -33.15
C PRO A 616 -3.32 9.01 -31.74
N VAL A 617 -2.48 9.41 -30.79
CA VAL A 617 -2.84 9.47 -29.38
C VAL A 617 -2.62 10.85 -28.76
N VAL A 618 -3.38 11.14 -27.71
CA VAL A 618 -3.25 12.32 -26.86
C VAL A 618 -3.40 11.90 -25.41
N GLY A 619 -2.61 12.48 -24.51
CA GLY A 619 -2.64 12.20 -23.09
C GLY A 619 -3.50 13.23 -22.33
N PHE A 620 -4.27 12.77 -21.35
CA PHE A 620 -4.94 13.62 -20.39
C PHE A 620 -4.41 13.31 -19.00
N ILE A 621 -3.86 14.32 -18.32
CA ILE A 621 -3.38 14.18 -16.92
C ILE A 621 -4.60 14.04 -16.04
N THR A 622 -4.82 12.81 -15.57
CA THR A 622 -5.93 12.49 -14.67
C THR A 622 -5.55 12.80 -13.23
N ARG A 623 -6.51 13.27 -12.44
CA ARG A 623 -6.31 13.53 -11.03
C ARG A 623 -6.12 12.20 -10.29
N GLY A 624 -4.92 11.95 -9.79
CA GLY A 624 -4.58 10.78 -8.96
C GLY A 624 -4.28 9.47 -9.66
N PHE A 625 -4.37 9.41 -11.01
CA PHE A 625 -4.19 8.16 -11.76
C PHE A 625 -3.18 8.23 -12.91
N GLY A 626 -2.35 9.27 -12.94
CA GLY A 626 -1.36 9.47 -14.00
C GLY A 626 -1.98 10.01 -15.29
N VAL A 627 -1.46 9.59 -16.45
CA VAL A 627 -1.89 10.05 -17.77
C VAL A 627 -2.82 9.01 -18.39
N SER A 628 -4.06 9.43 -18.70
CA SER A 628 -4.99 8.63 -19.49
C SER A 628 -4.74 8.91 -20.97
N VAL A 629 -4.37 7.88 -21.74
CA VAL A 629 -4.09 7.99 -23.17
C VAL A 629 -5.36 7.69 -23.95
N HIS A 630 -5.78 8.66 -24.76
CA HIS A 630 -6.93 8.58 -25.67
C HIS A 630 -6.46 8.53 -27.11
N GLN A 631 -7.28 7.99 -27.99
CA GLN A 631 -7.16 8.26 -29.43
C GLN A 631 -7.46 9.73 -29.68
N GLN A 632 -6.78 10.32 -30.67
CA GLN A 632 -6.91 11.75 -30.98
C GLN A 632 -8.32 12.11 -31.51
N ASP A 633 -9.01 11.15 -32.11
CA ASP A 633 -10.37 11.23 -32.64
C ASP A 633 -11.45 10.78 -31.65
N CYS A 634 -11.08 10.47 -30.40
CA CYS A 634 -12.02 10.09 -29.35
C CYS A 634 -12.94 11.27 -28.98
N PRO A 635 -14.27 11.07 -28.89
CA PRO A 635 -15.20 12.15 -28.49
C PRO A 635 -14.87 12.79 -27.13
N ASN A 636 -14.23 12.07 -26.23
CA ASN A 636 -13.78 12.57 -24.92
C ASN A 636 -12.46 13.35 -25.01
N ALA A 637 -11.76 13.28 -26.13
CA ALA A 637 -10.51 14.00 -26.39
C ALA A 637 -10.68 15.18 -27.35
N ASP A 638 -11.89 15.39 -27.88
CA ASP A 638 -12.22 16.44 -28.84
C ASP A 638 -11.89 17.84 -28.27
N PRO A 639 -11.00 18.62 -28.92
CA PRO A 639 -10.65 19.95 -28.47
C PRO A 639 -11.85 20.90 -28.32
N ALA A 640 -12.92 20.72 -29.11
CA ALA A 640 -14.12 21.52 -29.03
C ALA A 640 -14.97 21.28 -27.77
N ARG A 641 -14.76 20.16 -27.11
CA ARG A 641 -15.48 19.75 -25.88
C ARG A 641 -14.68 19.94 -24.62
N ARG A 642 -13.41 20.37 -24.73
CA ARG A 642 -12.53 20.58 -23.58
C ARG A 642 -12.99 21.81 -22.79
N LYS A 643 -13.02 21.66 -21.46
CA LYS A 643 -13.29 22.81 -20.60
C LYS A 643 -12.05 23.71 -20.55
N PRO A 644 -12.19 25.05 -20.55
CA PRO A 644 -11.06 25.96 -20.47
C PRO A 644 -10.11 25.69 -19.27
N GLU A 645 -10.68 25.23 -18.16
CA GLU A 645 -9.97 24.88 -16.93
C GLU A 645 -9.12 23.61 -17.04
N GLU A 646 -9.37 22.79 -18.07
CA GLU A 646 -8.69 21.50 -18.29
C GLU A 646 -7.68 21.55 -19.44
N GLU A 647 -7.53 22.67 -20.11
CA GLU A 647 -6.69 22.80 -21.33
C GLU A 647 -5.22 22.52 -21.01
N GLY A 648 -4.71 22.97 -19.87
CA GLY A 648 -3.34 22.69 -19.39
C GLY A 648 -3.07 21.25 -18.98
N ARG A 649 -4.09 20.38 -18.94
CA ARG A 649 -3.98 18.97 -18.57
C ARG A 649 -3.85 18.03 -19.76
N TRP A 650 -4.04 18.55 -21.00
CA TRP A 650 -3.82 17.80 -22.23
C TRP A 650 -2.36 17.87 -22.62
N VAL A 651 -1.71 16.70 -22.76
CA VAL A 651 -0.29 16.57 -23.05
C VAL A 651 -0.09 15.75 -24.32
N LYS A 652 0.97 16.08 -25.05
CA LYS A 652 1.37 15.29 -26.21
C LYS A 652 1.99 13.97 -25.73
N VAL A 653 1.56 12.89 -26.35
CA VAL A 653 2.09 11.56 -26.11
C VAL A 653 2.41 10.88 -27.43
N SER A 654 3.38 9.99 -27.40
CA SER A 654 3.79 9.20 -28.57
C SER A 654 4.05 7.76 -28.18
N TRP A 655 3.89 6.84 -29.13
CA TRP A 655 4.26 5.45 -28.96
C TRP A 655 5.79 5.31 -28.95
N GLY A 656 6.30 4.56 -27.96
CA GLY A 656 7.70 4.17 -27.85
C GLY A 656 7.86 2.65 -27.96
N GLU A 657 9.07 2.14 -27.76
CA GLU A 657 9.29 0.70 -27.64
C GLU A 657 8.62 0.18 -26.35
N SER A 658 7.78 -0.84 -26.47
CA SER A 658 7.01 -1.43 -25.37
C SER A 658 7.54 -2.82 -25.03
N GLU A 659 7.49 -3.13 -23.73
CA GLU A 659 7.65 -4.51 -23.23
C GLU A 659 6.34 -5.32 -23.29
N LEU A 660 5.21 -4.66 -23.55
CA LEU A 660 3.90 -5.32 -23.67
C LEU A 660 3.81 -6.09 -24.98
N ALA A 661 3.47 -7.37 -24.88
CA ALA A 661 3.31 -8.24 -26.06
C ALA A 661 1.96 -8.04 -26.79
N SER A 662 0.96 -7.46 -26.14
CA SER A 662 -0.39 -7.25 -26.69
C SER A 662 -1.16 -6.16 -25.95
N TYR A 663 -2.16 -5.59 -26.63
CA TYR A 663 -3.02 -4.50 -26.13
C TYR A 663 -4.48 -4.89 -26.26
N GLN A 664 -5.27 -4.58 -25.24
CA GLN A 664 -6.70 -4.87 -25.21
C GLN A 664 -7.49 -3.84 -26.00
N THR A 665 -8.42 -4.32 -26.85
CA THR A 665 -9.37 -3.47 -27.58
C THR A 665 -10.74 -4.13 -27.66
N SER A 666 -11.78 -3.33 -27.92
CA SER A 666 -13.16 -3.79 -28.02
C SER A 666 -13.72 -3.50 -29.41
N LEU A 667 -14.41 -4.49 -29.97
CA LEU A 667 -15.10 -4.39 -31.26
C LEU A 667 -16.59 -4.60 -31.08
N GLU A 668 -17.39 -3.85 -31.85
CA GLU A 668 -18.82 -4.05 -32.01
C GLU A 668 -19.10 -4.39 -33.48
N ILE A 669 -19.83 -5.49 -33.67
CA ILE A 669 -20.27 -5.97 -34.98
C ILE A 669 -21.79 -5.84 -35.06
N SER A 670 -22.27 -5.06 -36.03
CA SER A 670 -23.67 -4.98 -36.37
C SER A 670 -23.93 -5.88 -37.57
N ALA A 671 -24.82 -6.83 -37.41
CA ALA A 671 -25.10 -7.84 -38.46
C ALA A 671 -26.61 -8.17 -38.56
N LYS A 672 -27.03 -8.80 -39.63
CA LYS A 672 -28.35 -9.42 -39.72
C LYS A 672 -28.42 -10.61 -38.78
N ASP A 673 -29.50 -10.69 -37.97
CA ASP A 673 -29.71 -11.84 -37.13
C ASP A 673 -29.98 -13.06 -37.99
N ARG A 674 -29.15 -14.10 -37.86
CA ARG A 674 -29.25 -15.37 -38.59
C ARG A 674 -28.59 -16.49 -37.79
N ASP A 675 -29.01 -17.68 -38.10
CA ASP A 675 -28.39 -18.89 -37.57
C ASP A 675 -26.90 -18.94 -37.92
N ALA A 676 -26.11 -19.45 -37.00
CA ALA A 676 -24.65 -19.60 -37.08
C ALA A 676 -23.82 -18.30 -37.19
N LEU A 677 -24.39 -17.07 -37.05
CA LEU A 677 -23.61 -15.83 -37.06
C LEU A 677 -22.49 -15.84 -36.01
N ALA A 678 -22.83 -16.23 -34.79
CA ALA A 678 -21.83 -16.27 -33.69
C ALA A 678 -20.71 -17.30 -33.97
N LEU A 679 -21.08 -18.44 -34.64
CA LEU A 679 -20.11 -19.45 -35.04
C LEU A 679 -19.15 -18.91 -36.10
N ASP A 680 -19.66 -18.25 -37.14
CA ASP A 680 -18.85 -17.68 -38.22
C ASP A 680 -17.87 -16.60 -37.67
N VAL A 681 -18.34 -15.74 -36.76
CA VAL A 681 -17.49 -14.73 -36.09
C VAL A 681 -16.41 -15.44 -35.26
N THR A 682 -16.76 -16.46 -34.47
CA THR A 682 -15.80 -17.19 -33.65
C THR A 682 -14.78 -17.96 -34.50
N MET A 683 -15.18 -18.55 -35.62
CA MET A 683 -14.28 -19.20 -36.59
C MET A 683 -13.30 -18.20 -37.21
N ALA A 684 -13.75 -16.99 -37.58
CA ALA A 684 -12.91 -15.95 -38.13
C ALA A 684 -11.87 -15.46 -37.10
N LEU A 685 -12.28 -15.31 -35.84
CA LEU A 685 -11.36 -14.92 -34.72
C LEU A 685 -10.32 -16.03 -34.47
N THR A 686 -10.73 -17.30 -34.48
CA THR A 686 -9.83 -18.45 -34.30
C THR A 686 -8.83 -18.55 -35.47
N ALA A 687 -9.29 -18.35 -36.71
CA ALA A 687 -8.44 -18.35 -37.90
C ALA A 687 -7.41 -17.17 -37.87
N ALA A 688 -7.79 -16.05 -37.26
CA ALA A 688 -6.89 -14.92 -37.08
C ALA A 688 -5.90 -15.13 -35.90
N LYS A 689 -6.04 -16.20 -35.10
CA LYS A 689 -5.20 -16.51 -33.91
C LYS A 689 -5.17 -15.39 -32.89
N VAL A 690 -6.25 -14.62 -32.75
CA VAL A 690 -6.39 -13.51 -31.82
C VAL A 690 -6.93 -14.04 -30.49
N LYS A 691 -6.38 -13.57 -29.39
CA LYS A 691 -6.84 -13.94 -28.05
C LYS A 691 -8.08 -13.15 -27.68
N VAL A 692 -9.22 -13.85 -27.53
CA VAL A 692 -10.49 -13.27 -27.14
C VAL A 692 -10.65 -13.37 -25.62
N GLN A 693 -10.95 -12.23 -24.99
CA GLN A 693 -11.18 -12.16 -23.53
C GLN A 693 -12.67 -12.26 -23.19
N SER A 694 -13.53 -11.62 -23.99
CA SER A 694 -14.96 -11.74 -23.82
C SER A 694 -15.66 -11.72 -25.18
N PHE A 695 -16.76 -12.43 -25.28
CA PHE A 695 -17.62 -12.49 -26.44
C PHE A 695 -19.07 -12.46 -25.97
N SER A 696 -19.87 -11.55 -26.52
CA SER A 696 -21.29 -11.43 -26.23
C SER A 696 -22.05 -11.16 -27.53
N ALA A 697 -23.08 -11.95 -27.81
CA ALA A 697 -23.97 -11.74 -28.93
C ALA A 697 -25.42 -11.59 -28.42
N ARG A 698 -26.13 -10.59 -28.96
CA ARG A 698 -27.53 -10.36 -28.63
C ARG A 698 -28.33 -10.04 -29.88
N SER A 699 -29.52 -10.62 -29.98
CA SER A 699 -30.49 -10.26 -31.00
C SER A 699 -31.24 -8.98 -30.61
N LEU A 700 -31.53 -8.15 -31.57
CA LEU A 700 -32.30 -6.92 -31.43
C LEU A 700 -33.70 -7.08 -32.06
N PRO A 701 -34.71 -6.29 -31.59
CA PRO A 701 -36.13 -6.47 -32.05
C PRO A 701 -36.35 -6.35 -33.56
N ASP A 702 -35.46 -5.63 -34.27
CA ASP A 702 -35.61 -5.32 -35.70
C ASP A 702 -34.93 -6.36 -36.63
N GLY A 703 -34.64 -7.58 -36.16
CA GLY A 703 -33.96 -8.62 -36.95
C GLY A 703 -32.46 -8.35 -37.15
N TYR A 704 -31.88 -7.53 -36.33
CA TYR A 704 -30.45 -7.28 -36.27
C TYR A 704 -29.84 -8.04 -35.10
N ALA A 705 -28.56 -8.35 -35.22
CA ALA A 705 -27.73 -8.83 -34.12
C ALA A 705 -26.56 -7.88 -33.84
N MET A 706 -26.26 -7.69 -32.54
CA MET A 706 -25.11 -6.98 -32.09
C MET A 706 -24.14 -7.94 -31.40
N VAL A 707 -22.91 -8.01 -31.89
CA VAL A 707 -21.86 -8.83 -31.29
C VAL A 707 -20.78 -7.91 -30.73
N SER A 708 -20.53 -8.01 -29.43
CA SER A 708 -19.49 -7.27 -28.71
C SER A 708 -18.36 -8.21 -28.35
N ILE A 709 -17.13 -7.83 -28.70
CA ILE A 709 -15.93 -8.67 -28.53
C ILE A 709 -14.85 -7.84 -27.86
N VAL A 710 -14.24 -8.37 -26.81
CA VAL A 710 -13.01 -7.84 -26.22
C VAL A 710 -11.86 -8.78 -26.56
N LEU A 711 -10.81 -8.26 -27.15
CA LEU A 711 -9.70 -9.05 -27.68
C LEU A 711 -8.34 -8.34 -27.49
N GLU A 712 -7.27 -9.10 -27.63
CA GLU A 712 -5.90 -8.60 -27.56
C GLU A 712 -5.27 -8.56 -28.94
N VAL A 713 -4.68 -7.41 -29.30
CA VAL A 713 -3.93 -7.19 -30.56
C VAL A 713 -2.57 -6.57 -30.29
N ARG A 714 -1.65 -6.71 -31.22
CA ARG A 714 -0.29 -6.15 -31.10
C ARG A 714 -0.23 -4.70 -31.55
N ASP A 715 -0.92 -4.38 -32.64
CA ASP A 715 -0.89 -3.06 -33.26
C ASP A 715 -2.16 -2.76 -34.08
N ARG A 716 -2.21 -1.55 -34.64
CA ARG A 716 -3.30 -1.07 -35.49
C ARG A 716 -3.43 -1.88 -36.77
N ASN A 717 -2.35 -2.40 -37.34
CA ASN A 717 -2.38 -3.14 -38.59
C ASN A 717 -3.07 -4.50 -38.43
N GLU A 718 -2.74 -5.22 -37.34
CA GLU A 718 -3.40 -6.45 -36.96
C GLU A 718 -4.90 -6.24 -36.71
N LEU A 719 -5.25 -5.17 -35.99
CA LEU A 719 -6.63 -4.80 -35.73
C LEU A 719 -7.39 -4.48 -37.01
N THR A 720 -6.81 -3.69 -37.92
CA THR A 720 -7.43 -3.34 -39.22
C THR A 720 -7.63 -4.57 -40.09
N SER A 721 -6.66 -5.47 -40.14
CA SER A 721 -6.78 -6.75 -40.85
C SER A 721 -7.93 -7.59 -40.29
N LEU A 722 -8.09 -7.62 -38.96
CA LEU A 722 -9.17 -8.35 -38.29
C LEU A 722 -10.53 -7.72 -38.60
N ILE A 723 -10.67 -6.40 -38.52
CA ILE A 723 -11.91 -5.68 -38.86
C ILE A 723 -12.33 -5.98 -40.30
N ASN A 724 -11.39 -5.96 -41.25
CA ASN A 724 -11.67 -6.28 -42.64
C ASN A 724 -12.14 -7.73 -42.82
N LYS A 725 -11.51 -8.67 -42.13
CA LYS A 725 -11.93 -10.09 -42.17
C LYS A 725 -13.33 -10.32 -41.59
N LEU A 726 -13.62 -9.69 -40.46
CA LEU A 726 -14.93 -9.75 -39.83
C LEU A 726 -16.03 -9.11 -40.69
N GLY A 727 -15.67 -8.02 -41.41
CA GLY A 727 -16.58 -7.33 -42.33
C GLY A 727 -16.91 -8.13 -43.57
N GLN A 728 -16.14 -9.19 -43.94
CA GLN A 728 -16.41 -10.07 -45.06
C GLN A 728 -17.40 -11.20 -44.73
N ILE A 729 -17.76 -11.36 -43.46
CA ILE A 729 -18.71 -12.37 -43.02
C ILE A 729 -20.11 -12.02 -43.57
N SER A 730 -20.73 -12.96 -44.23
CA SER A 730 -22.07 -12.78 -44.80
C SER A 730 -23.07 -12.29 -43.75
N GLY A 731 -23.77 -11.21 -44.06
CA GLY A 731 -24.75 -10.60 -43.15
C GLY A 731 -24.17 -9.60 -42.12
N VAL A 732 -22.87 -9.36 -42.10
CA VAL A 732 -22.25 -8.26 -41.32
C VAL A 732 -22.39 -6.96 -42.08
N TYR A 733 -22.95 -5.95 -41.43
CA TYR A 733 -23.13 -4.62 -42.02
C TYR A 733 -22.00 -3.69 -41.66
N GLN A 734 -21.55 -3.75 -40.41
CA GLN A 734 -20.52 -2.86 -39.92
C GLN A 734 -19.74 -3.54 -38.78
N VAL A 735 -18.42 -3.34 -38.81
CA VAL A 735 -17.52 -3.66 -37.69
C VAL A 735 -16.84 -2.37 -37.28
N LYS A 736 -17.01 -1.96 -36.03
CA LYS A 736 -16.42 -0.74 -35.49
C LYS A 736 -15.75 -1.02 -34.14
N ARG A 737 -14.82 -0.15 -33.75
CA ARG A 737 -14.29 -0.15 -32.39
C ARG A 737 -15.42 0.32 -31.46
N ALA A 738 -15.62 -0.38 -30.35
CA ALA A 738 -16.58 0.03 -29.35
C ALA A 738 -16.10 1.36 -28.72
N THR A 739 -16.95 2.37 -28.75
CA THR A 739 -16.81 3.58 -27.98
C THR A 739 -17.58 3.37 -26.68
N GLY A 740 -16.85 3.25 -25.54
CA GLY A 740 -17.43 3.00 -24.22
C GLY A 740 -18.24 4.17 -23.67
#